data_93ef5c2fa7fc82d9b073f95b63a3ad99
#
_entry.id   93ef5c2fa7fc82d9b073f95b63a3ad99
#
_cell.length_a   1.000
_cell.length_b   1.000
_cell.length_c   1.000
_cell.angle_alpha   90.00
_cell.angle_beta   90.00
_cell.angle_gamma   90.00
#
_symmetry.space_group_name_H-M   'P 1'
#
loop_
_entity.id
_entity.type
_entity.pdbx_description
1 polymer ?
#
loop_
_entity_poly.entity_id
_entity_poly.type
_entity_poly.pdbx_seq_one_letter_code
_entity_poly.pdbx_strand_id
1 'polypeptide(L)'
;MNLSKRWLHDYVNLDVSDQQFADDMTLSGSKVESFETEGADIKNVIVGKVVSLVKHPDSDHLWICQIDVGAKDNIQIVTGAQNLKVNDVVPVAMDDSFVSGGHHIKKGKLRGVESNGMLCSLGELGLTIHDFPYAIEDGIFVLGDDCDKTLGKDIHEAIGLDDVITEFEITSNRADCLSITGLAREAAATFDSKLVIPEPAVKKTHGDVNDFLSVEIKEPSLCYRYAGAVVENVRVKPSPRWMRERLRACGVRPINNIVDITNFVMLEYGQPMHAFDLRYLDGHKVIVRKALDGEKITTLDGVERALKPEMLVIADENKPVAVAGVMGGEYSGIMDDTTTIVFESAMFNGVSVRRTAKALGMRTEASARYEKELDATGCLRSLKRALQLVEELDAGDIVGGVVDCDHSDKTPVTLPFEPEWVNNFIGIDVSAEEQKKILEKIDFKVENGVITAPSFRNDIEHQADISEEIARFYGYDKIPDRALSGVADGRYTDRQKLEKLVTDVMLSEGLSEVCTYTFISPKQYDKLRLPADSPRRDSVKIMNPLGEDTSIMGTTAVPSMLDVLSRNYNNRNPKAAMFEIAVSFKPRGTEELPEEPKNIVMGLYGEEYDYFTLKGVIEELLCKTGITDYDIERVTDDPILHPGRAARITVGGKTLALLGEVHPETAKNFSIGTRCYVAEVSMDVLFENAGAEKVYTPLPKFPAVTRDLAFVCDKSVPVVSLEKEIQSAVGKTLENITLFDVYEGNQIESGKKSVAFSLKLRSKDKTLTDDDADSAMKKAIKAIEKLGATLRS
;
A
#
# COMPACT_ATOMS: atom_id res chain seq x y z
N MET A 1 14.58 -9.12 3.42
CA MET A 1 15.53 -10.00 4.15
C MET A 1 16.94 -9.67 3.72
N ASN A 2 17.80 -9.31 4.67
CA ASN A 2 19.20 -9.02 4.37
C ASN A 2 20.02 -10.31 4.42
N LEU A 3 20.78 -10.58 3.36
CA LEU A 3 21.67 -11.72 3.22
C LEU A 3 23.12 -11.24 3.24
N SER A 4 23.90 -11.69 4.24
CA SER A 4 25.35 -11.51 4.29
C SER A 4 26.03 -12.49 3.32
N LYS A 5 26.83 -12.00 2.39
CA LYS A 5 27.60 -12.82 1.44
C LYS A 5 28.59 -13.72 2.19
N ARG A 6 29.23 -13.19 3.23
CA ARG A 6 30.14 -13.93 4.11
C ARG A 6 29.43 -15.09 4.80
N TRP A 7 28.20 -14.88 5.29
CA TRP A 7 27.42 -15.94 5.93
C TRP A 7 26.89 -16.97 4.90
N LEU A 8 26.48 -16.53 3.71
CA LEU A 8 26.09 -17.41 2.61
C LEU A 8 27.20 -18.40 2.25
N HIS A 9 28.45 -17.94 2.23
CA HIS A 9 29.62 -18.78 1.89
C HIS A 9 29.87 -19.91 2.89
N ASP A 10 29.31 -19.90 4.11
CA ASP A 10 29.35 -21.04 5.02
C ASP A 10 28.57 -22.25 4.49
N TYR A 11 27.61 -22.04 3.57
CA TYR A 11 26.71 -23.06 3.07
C TYR A 11 26.88 -23.36 1.57
N VAL A 12 27.21 -22.35 0.78
CA VAL A 12 27.41 -22.48 -0.67
C VAL A 12 28.57 -21.60 -1.10
N ASN A 13 29.49 -22.18 -1.87
CA ASN A 13 30.61 -21.43 -2.41
C ASN A 13 30.31 -20.99 -3.84
N LEU A 14 30.26 -19.69 -4.05
CA LEU A 14 29.93 -19.05 -5.32
C LEU A 14 31.08 -18.16 -5.79
N ASP A 15 31.53 -18.34 -7.04
CA ASP A 15 32.54 -17.50 -7.71
C ASP A 15 31.87 -16.65 -8.78
N VAL A 16 31.02 -15.71 -8.34
CA VAL A 16 30.27 -14.79 -9.20
C VAL A 16 30.36 -13.37 -8.66
N SER A 17 30.23 -12.37 -9.55
CA SER A 17 30.14 -10.97 -9.13
C SER A 17 28.81 -10.70 -8.39
N ASP A 18 28.80 -9.64 -7.56
CA ASP A 18 27.58 -9.27 -6.80
C ASP A 18 26.43 -8.88 -7.75
N GLN A 19 26.72 -8.21 -8.86
CA GLN A 19 25.74 -7.91 -9.88
C GLN A 19 25.16 -9.17 -10.52
N GLN A 20 26.02 -10.14 -10.93
CA GLN A 20 25.55 -11.39 -11.49
C GLN A 20 24.71 -12.20 -10.47
N PHE A 21 25.14 -12.21 -9.20
CA PHE A 21 24.37 -12.83 -8.12
C PHE A 21 22.96 -12.21 -8.02
N ALA A 22 22.86 -10.90 -8.02
CA ALA A 22 21.59 -10.18 -7.93
C ALA A 22 20.68 -10.45 -9.14
N ASP A 23 21.24 -10.41 -10.34
CA ASP A 23 20.48 -10.61 -11.59
C ASP A 23 19.97 -12.06 -11.70
N ASP A 24 20.83 -13.06 -11.47
CA ASP A 24 20.45 -14.48 -11.61
C ASP A 24 19.50 -14.94 -10.49
N MET A 25 19.68 -14.46 -9.26
CA MET A 25 18.72 -14.73 -8.15
C MET A 25 17.34 -14.12 -8.45
N THR A 26 17.30 -12.91 -9.01
CA THR A 26 16.04 -12.28 -9.43
C THR A 26 15.37 -13.05 -10.55
N LEU A 27 16.12 -13.47 -11.56
CA LEU A 27 15.60 -14.26 -12.68
C LEU A 27 15.07 -15.63 -12.24
N SER A 28 15.67 -16.25 -11.22
CA SER A 28 15.21 -17.52 -10.67
C SER A 28 14.07 -17.39 -9.63
N GLY A 29 13.50 -16.18 -9.44
CA GLY A 29 12.32 -15.93 -8.62
C GLY A 29 12.58 -15.40 -7.21
N SER A 30 13.85 -15.23 -6.80
CA SER A 30 14.23 -14.61 -5.53
C SER A 30 14.65 -13.16 -5.76
N LYS A 31 13.70 -12.24 -5.77
CA LYS A 31 13.93 -10.84 -6.16
C LYS A 31 14.91 -10.12 -5.25
N VAL A 32 15.99 -9.62 -5.82
CA VAL A 32 16.93 -8.71 -5.15
C VAL A 32 16.48 -7.27 -5.35
N GLU A 33 16.34 -6.52 -4.27
CA GLU A 33 16.01 -5.08 -4.29
C GLU A 33 17.27 -4.23 -4.42
N SER A 34 18.30 -4.58 -3.65
CA SER A 34 19.56 -3.86 -3.64
C SER A 34 20.70 -4.75 -3.12
N PHE A 35 21.93 -4.34 -3.38
CA PHE A 35 23.10 -4.87 -2.67
C PHE A 35 24.10 -3.75 -2.41
N GLU A 36 24.78 -3.80 -1.28
CA GLU A 36 25.79 -2.82 -0.90
C GLU A 36 26.88 -3.45 -0.05
N THR A 37 28.07 -2.86 -0.07
CA THR A 37 29.15 -3.22 0.85
C THR A 37 28.96 -2.46 2.16
N GLU A 38 29.10 -3.12 3.31
CA GLU A 38 29.07 -2.45 4.61
C GLU A 38 30.10 -1.32 4.65
N GLY A 39 29.71 -0.17 5.20
CA GLY A 39 30.61 0.99 5.30
C GLY A 39 31.03 1.61 3.97
N ALA A 40 30.30 1.40 2.85
CA ALA A 40 30.64 1.94 1.52
C ALA A 40 30.77 3.47 1.48
N ASP A 41 30.17 4.18 2.41
CA ASP A 41 30.28 5.63 2.61
C ASP A 41 31.57 6.07 3.31
N ILE A 42 32.28 5.15 3.99
CA ILE A 42 33.58 5.36 4.65
C ILE A 42 34.68 5.23 3.59
N LYS A 43 35.58 6.23 3.49
CA LYS A 43 36.67 6.22 2.49
C LYS A 43 37.92 6.79 3.08
N ASN A 44 39.05 6.19 2.75
CA ASN A 44 40.38 6.63 3.16
C ASN A 44 40.53 6.74 4.69
N VAL A 45 39.99 5.75 5.42
CA VAL A 45 40.18 5.56 6.85
C VAL A 45 41.06 4.30 7.05
N ILE A 46 42.17 4.45 7.77
CA ILE A 46 43.18 3.40 7.92
C ILE A 46 43.55 3.17 9.39
N VAL A 47 44.23 2.07 9.65
CA VAL A 47 44.74 1.73 11.00
C VAL A 47 46.01 2.55 11.28
N GLY A 48 46.03 3.25 12.41
CA GLY A 48 47.21 3.97 12.88
C GLY A 48 47.50 3.73 14.34
N LYS A 49 48.74 3.98 14.75
CA LYS A 49 49.21 3.81 16.14
C LYS A 49 49.62 5.16 16.72
N VAL A 50 49.17 5.44 17.94
CA VAL A 50 49.57 6.64 18.70
C VAL A 50 51.02 6.49 19.18
N VAL A 51 51.92 7.29 18.61
CA VAL A 51 53.35 7.28 18.97
C VAL A 51 53.64 8.25 20.09
N SER A 52 53.04 9.45 20.05
CA SER A 52 53.15 10.41 21.14
C SER A 52 51.86 11.19 21.35
N LEU A 53 51.66 11.66 22.57
CA LEU A 53 50.48 12.40 23.01
C LEU A 53 50.95 13.60 23.85
N VAL A 54 50.75 14.84 23.36
CA VAL A 54 51.21 16.07 24.03
C VAL A 54 50.00 16.99 24.19
N LYS A 55 49.88 17.69 25.33
CA LYS A 55 48.83 18.67 25.54
C LYS A 55 48.95 19.84 24.56
N HIS A 56 47.81 20.33 24.06
CA HIS A 56 47.79 21.51 23.23
C HIS A 56 48.19 22.75 24.03
N PRO A 57 49.09 23.63 23.51
CA PRO A 57 49.60 24.78 24.28
C PRO A 57 48.49 25.80 24.65
N ASP A 58 47.48 25.96 23.80
CA ASP A 58 46.39 26.95 23.95
C ASP A 58 45.03 26.32 24.27
N SER A 59 45.03 25.09 24.85
CA SER A 59 43.76 24.41 25.19
C SER A 59 43.95 23.36 26.28
N ASP A 60 43.08 23.37 27.28
CA ASP A 60 43.07 22.38 28.38
C ASP A 60 42.47 21.04 27.98
N HIS A 61 41.73 20.99 26.84
CA HIS A 61 40.94 19.83 26.39
C HIS A 61 41.46 19.18 25.11
N LEU A 62 42.49 19.78 24.44
CA LEU A 62 43.00 19.23 23.21
C LEU A 62 44.35 18.53 23.42
N TRP A 63 44.53 17.46 22.62
CA TRP A 63 45.77 16.71 22.51
C TRP A 63 46.35 16.83 21.10
N ILE A 64 47.68 16.95 20.99
CA ILE A 64 48.41 16.81 19.73
C ILE A 64 49.00 15.42 19.70
N CYS A 65 48.59 14.59 18.77
CA CYS A 65 49.00 13.20 18.60
C CYS A 65 49.93 13.09 17.39
N GLN A 66 51.02 12.32 17.53
CA GLN A 66 51.78 11.81 16.39
C GLN A 66 51.35 10.40 16.15
N ILE A 67 50.88 10.10 14.94
CA ILE A 67 50.27 8.81 14.56
C ILE A 67 51.17 8.15 13.50
N ASP A 68 51.62 6.96 13.76
CA ASP A 68 52.25 6.08 12.79
C ASP A 68 51.15 5.33 12.01
N VAL A 69 51.07 5.57 10.71
CA VAL A 69 50.13 4.96 9.77
C VAL A 69 50.83 3.95 8.85
N GLY A 70 52.01 3.46 9.21
CA GLY A 70 52.81 2.56 8.36
C GLY A 70 53.55 3.25 7.22
N ALA A 71 53.50 4.60 7.17
CA ALA A 71 54.24 5.41 6.20
C ALA A 71 55.64 5.76 6.74
N LYS A 72 56.46 6.43 5.89
CA LYS A 72 57.81 6.85 6.27
C LYS A 72 57.83 7.84 7.42
N ASP A 73 56.86 8.79 7.42
CA ASP A 73 56.74 9.84 8.40
C ASP A 73 55.40 9.76 9.13
N ASN A 74 55.43 10.02 10.45
CA ASN A 74 54.22 10.10 11.26
C ASN A 74 53.36 11.30 10.86
N ILE A 75 52.06 11.21 11.00
CA ILE A 75 51.11 12.28 10.80
C ILE A 75 50.71 12.95 12.10
N GLN A 76 50.51 14.26 12.09
CA GLN A 76 50.01 14.99 13.25
C GLN A 76 48.50 15.13 13.19
N ILE A 77 47.83 14.73 14.26
CA ILE A 77 46.37 14.90 14.42
C ILE A 77 46.08 15.56 15.77
N VAL A 78 45.18 16.51 15.81
CA VAL A 78 44.68 17.17 17.01
C VAL A 78 43.31 16.61 17.38
N THR A 79 43.12 16.15 18.62
CA THR A 79 41.86 15.56 19.11
C THR A 79 41.47 16.10 20.48
N GLY A 80 40.15 16.12 20.76
CA GLY A 80 39.59 16.45 22.06
C GLY A 80 39.38 15.23 22.98
N ALA A 81 39.53 14.03 22.43
CA ALA A 81 39.28 12.79 23.18
C ALA A 81 40.26 12.61 24.33
N GLN A 82 39.75 12.13 25.46
CA GLN A 82 40.52 11.97 26.69
C GLN A 82 40.92 10.50 26.99
N ASN A 83 40.45 9.56 26.18
CA ASN A 83 40.64 8.11 26.43
C ASN A 83 41.90 7.52 25.78
N LEU A 84 42.71 8.32 25.07
CA LEU A 84 43.88 7.87 24.34
C LEU A 84 45.14 7.70 25.21
N LYS A 85 45.94 6.72 24.85
CA LYS A 85 47.27 6.42 25.45
C LYS A 85 48.29 6.19 24.34
N VAL A 86 49.56 6.41 24.67
CA VAL A 86 50.66 6.05 23.78
C VAL A 86 50.66 4.55 23.54
N ASN A 87 50.82 4.10 22.33
CA ASN A 87 50.71 2.74 21.79
C ASN A 87 49.31 2.27 21.49
N ASP A 88 48.24 3.05 21.72
CA ASP A 88 46.93 2.68 21.27
C ASP A 88 46.89 2.61 19.72
N VAL A 89 46.18 1.59 19.21
CA VAL A 89 45.93 1.44 17.76
C VAL A 89 44.51 1.88 17.51
N VAL A 90 44.32 2.79 16.54
CA VAL A 90 43.07 3.52 16.35
C VAL A 90 42.73 3.69 14.86
N PRO A 91 41.47 3.88 14.49
CA PRO A 91 41.08 4.29 13.14
C PRO A 91 41.46 5.75 12.87
N VAL A 92 42.05 5.99 11.71
CA VAL A 92 42.57 7.29 11.29
C VAL A 92 41.93 7.69 9.97
N ALA A 93 41.07 8.66 10.01
CA ALA A 93 40.52 9.34 8.82
C ALA A 93 41.59 10.29 8.27
N MET A 94 42.14 9.97 7.10
CA MET A 94 43.21 10.72 6.45
C MET A 94 42.66 12.03 5.81
N ASP A 95 43.56 12.87 5.31
CA ASP A 95 43.14 14.03 4.50
C ASP A 95 42.31 13.56 3.29
N ASP A 96 41.21 14.26 3.01
CA ASP A 96 40.24 13.92 1.93
C ASP A 96 39.56 12.57 2.12
N SER A 97 39.29 12.21 3.38
CA SER A 97 38.53 11.00 3.74
C SER A 97 37.04 11.28 3.99
N PHE A 98 36.24 10.21 4.01
CA PHE A 98 34.82 10.26 4.39
C PHE A 98 34.59 9.29 5.54
N VAL A 99 33.81 9.72 6.52
CA VAL A 99 33.31 8.88 7.60
C VAL A 99 31.80 8.69 7.48
N SER A 100 31.23 7.79 8.29
CA SER A 100 29.80 7.44 8.19
C SER A 100 28.90 8.68 8.18
N GLY A 101 27.81 8.60 7.38
CA GLY A 101 26.92 9.71 7.12
C GLY A 101 27.45 10.70 6.07
N GLY A 102 28.53 10.35 5.36
CA GLY A 102 29.11 11.16 4.26
C GLY A 102 29.85 12.39 4.73
N HIS A 103 30.28 12.45 6.00
CA HIS A 103 31.03 13.60 6.51
C HIS A 103 32.46 13.62 5.95
N HIS A 104 32.80 14.71 5.28
CA HIS A 104 34.09 14.88 4.61
C HIS A 104 35.15 15.46 5.56
N ILE A 105 36.21 14.71 5.79
CA ILE A 105 37.35 15.09 6.64
C ILE A 105 38.49 15.64 5.80
N LYS A 106 38.94 16.85 6.15
CA LYS A 106 40.09 17.53 5.50
C LYS A 106 41.09 17.97 6.54
N LYS A 107 42.35 18.05 6.11
CA LYS A 107 43.36 18.68 6.92
C LYS A 107 42.97 20.13 7.25
N GLY A 108 43.26 20.54 8.47
CA GLY A 108 42.87 21.83 8.96
C GLY A 108 43.75 22.30 10.11
N LYS A 109 43.30 23.37 10.79
CA LYS A 109 43.97 23.87 12.00
C LYS A 109 42.96 23.94 13.14
N LEU A 110 43.29 23.30 14.26
CA LEU A 110 42.52 23.41 15.49
C LEU A 110 43.33 24.33 16.46
N ARG A 111 42.77 25.49 16.80
CA ARG A 111 43.42 26.55 17.60
C ARG A 111 44.88 26.81 17.18
N GLY A 112 45.10 26.95 15.84
CA GLY A 112 46.36 27.27 15.27
C GLY A 112 47.33 26.11 15.00
N VAL A 113 47.09 24.91 15.57
CA VAL A 113 47.89 23.71 15.33
C VAL A 113 47.29 22.88 14.18
N GLU A 114 48.17 22.42 13.28
CA GLU A 114 47.79 21.63 12.11
C GLU A 114 47.32 20.24 12.53
N SER A 115 46.21 19.79 11.92
CA SER A 115 45.67 18.42 12.01
C SER A 115 45.55 17.89 10.58
N ASN A 116 46.22 16.79 10.28
CA ASN A 116 46.27 16.17 8.95
C ASN A 116 45.23 15.02 8.79
N GLY A 117 44.13 15.11 9.50
CA GLY A 117 43.09 14.13 9.53
C GLY A 117 42.33 14.15 10.86
N MET A 118 41.63 13.07 11.15
CA MET A 118 40.83 12.89 12.37
C MET A 118 40.98 11.45 12.91
N LEU A 119 40.98 11.27 14.22
CA LEU A 119 40.81 9.97 14.84
C LEU A 119 39.33 9.66 14.98
N CYS A 120 38.89 8.44 14.69
CA CYS A 120 37.48 8.08 14.67
C CYS A 120 37.01 7.40 15.95
N SER A 121 35.83 7.76 16.39
CA SER A 121 35.01 7.02 17.34
C SER A 121 34.24 5.88 16.62
N LEU A 122 33.51 5.05 17.38
CA LEU A 122 32.59 4.07 16.77
C LEU A 122 31.51 4.74 15.92
N GLY A 123 30.94 5.86 16.38
CA GLY A 123 29.87 6.57 15.66
C GLY A 123 30.29 7.10 14.31
N GLU A 124 31.55 7.59 14.16
CA GLU A 124 32.11 8.02 12.88
C GLU A 124 32.36 6.86 11.91
N LEU A 125 32.36 5.62 12.40
CA LEU A 125 32.38 4.41 11.57
C LEU A 125 31.00 3.75 11.41
N GLY A 126 29.91 4.43 11.82
CA GLY A 126 28.55 3.86 11.77
C GLY A 126 28.31 2.70 12.75
N LEU A 127 29.18 2.55 13.76
CA LEU A 127 29.16 1.44 14.72
C LEU A 127 28.75 1.91 16.11
N THR A 128 28.45 0.95 16.98
CA THR A 128 28.02 1.17 18.36
C THR A 128 28.82 0.29 19.33
N ILE A 129 28.64 0.51 20.64
CA ILE A 129 29.21 -0.38 21.69
C ILE A 129 28.67 -1.82 21.62
N HIS A 130 27.54 -2.05 20.92
CA HIS A 130 27.03 -3.40 20.67
C HIS A 130 27.89 -4.18 19.68
N ASP A 131 28.54 -3.46 18.74
CA ASP A 131 29.47 -4.04 17.78
C ASP A 131 30.85 -4.31 18.43
N PHE A 132 31.28 -3.41 19.29
CA PHE A 132 32.56 -3.54 20.03
C PHE A 132 32.34 -3.20 21.51
N PRO A 133 31.88 -4.17 22.34
CA PRO A 133 31.48 -3.93 23.73
C PRO A 133 32.58 -3.45 24.68
N TYR A 134 33.84 -3.57 24.31
CA TYR A 134 34.98 -3.05 25.09
C TYR A 134 35.30 -1.57 24.78
N ALA A 135 34.74 -1.02 23.72
CA ALA A 135 34.96 0.36 23.32
C ALA A 135 34.22 1.34 24.23
N ILE A 136 34.69 2.57 24.28
CA ILE A 136 34.04 3.68 24.99
C ILE A 136 33.11 4.41 24.03
N GLU A 137 31.85 4.61 24.42
CA GLU A 137 30.83 5.22 23.55
C GLU A 137 31.23 6.65 23.13
N ASP A 138 31.62 7.49 24.06
CA ASP A 138 32.02 8.90 23.84
C ASP A 138 33.55 9.08 23.75
N GLY A 139 34.21 8.24 22.96
CA GLY A 139 35.69 8.29 22.84
C GLY A 139 36.19 7.77 21.51
N ILE A 140 37.50 7.96 21.25
CA ILE A 140 38.15 7.34 20.09
C ILE A 140 38.05 5.82 20.21
N PHE A 141 37.74 5.15 19.12
CA PHE A 141 37.73 3.70 19.08
C PHE A 141 39.17 3.15 19.15
N VAL A 142 39.54 2.52 20.27
CA VAL A 142 40.81 1.82 20.41
C VAL A 142 40.62 0.35 20.01
N LEU A 143 41.33 -0.10 18.96
CA LEU A 143 41.17 -1.43 18.40
C LEU A 143 41.60 -2.50 19.41
N GLY A 144 40.68 -3.43 19.72
CA GLY A 144 40.93 -4.60 20.61
C GLY A 144 41.75 -5.71 19.94
N ASP A 145 41.89 -6.82 20.65
CA ASP A 145 42.69 -7.96 20.15
C ASP A 145 41.95 -8.77 19.07
N ASP A 146 40.66 -8.54 18.91
CA ASP A 146 39.81 -9.11 17.89
C ASP A 146 39.87 -8.34 16.54
N CYS A 147 40.62 -7.23 16.48
CA CYS A 147 40.81 -6.43 15.28
C CYS A 147 42.20 -6.65 14.66
N ASP A 148 42.32 -6.47 13.32
CA ASP A 148 43.61 -6.44 12.66
C ASP A 148 44.30 -5.08 12.92
N LYS A 149 45.42 -5.13 13.63
CA LYS A 149 46.21 -3.96 14.04
C LYS A 149 47.35 -3.61 13.07
N THR A 150 47.34 -4.16 11.84
CA THR A 150 48.39 -3.87 10.84
C THR A 150 48.32 -2.40 10.43
N LEU A 151 49.37 -1.64 10.66
CA LEU A 151 49.41 -0.21 10.36
C LEU A 151 49.26 0.07 8.87
N GLY A 152 48.44 1.08 8.54
CA GLY A 152 48.09 1.45 7.16
C GLY A 152 47.09 0.56 6.49
N LYS A 153 46.60 -0.51 7.15
CA LYS A 153 45.54 -1.34 6.62
C LYS A 153 44.22 -0.57 6.58
N ASP A 154 43.41 -0.81 5.51
CA ASP A 154 42.07 -0.25 5.39
C ASP A 154 41.18 -0.68 6.59
N ILE A 155 40.40 0.27 7.11
CA ILE A 155 39.63 0.04 8.33
C ILE A 155 38.52 -1.01 8.10
N HIS A 156 37.95 -1.08 6.89
CA HIS A 156 36.88 -2.06 6.57
C HIS A 156 37.37 -3.50 6.83
N GLU A 157 38.51 -3.85 6.28
CA GLU A 157 39.12 -5.17 6.51
C GLU A 157 39.55 -5.36 7.97
N ALA A 158 40.07 -4.31 8.64
CA ALA A 158 40.58 -4.41 10.01
C ALA A 158 39.46 -4.72 11.02
N ILE A 159 38.26 -4.20 10.81
CA ILE A 159 37.14 -4.32 11.74
C ILE A 159 35.93 -5.07 11.18
N GLY A 160 36.02 -5.66 9.97
CA GLY A 160 34.98 -6.50 9.35
C GLY A 160 33.78 -5.76 8.80
N LEU A 161 34.01 -4.59 8.20
CA LEU A 161 33.03 -3.81 7.44
C LEU A 161 33.13 -4.06 5.91
N ASP A 162 33.67 -5.18 5.50
CA ASP A 162 33.91 -5.55 4.10
C ASP A 162 32.93 -6.63 3.58
N ASP A 163 31.85 -6.87 4.30
CA ASP A 163 30.80 -7.80 3.83
C ASP A 163 29.88 -7.13 2.79
N VAL A 164 29.34 -7.92 1.86
CA VAL A 164 28.33 -7.48 0.91
C VAL A 164 26.97 -7.96 1.38
N ILE A 165 26.07 -7.01 1.57
CA ILE A 165 24.71 -7.27 2.04
C ILE A 165 23.76 -7.16 0.84
N THR A 166 23.05 -8.24 0.58
CA THR A 166 22.03 -8.30 -0.46
C THR A 166 20.64 -8.27 0.17
N GLU A 167 19.82 -7.30 -0.18
CA GLU A 167 18.44 -7.17 0.28
C GLU A 167 17.49 -7.91 -0.67
N PHE A 168 16.73 -8.87 -0.11
CA PHE A 168 15.71 -9.63 -0.83
C PHE A 168 14.30 -9.21 -0.46
N GLU A 169 13.44 -9.04 -1.46
CA GLU A 169 11.99 -8.97 -1.28
C GLU A 169 11.42 -10.40 -1.25
N ILE A 170 11.10 -10.89 -0.06
CA ILE A 170 10.56 -12.24 0.12
C ILE A 170 9.04 -12.22 0.06
N THR A 171 8.47 -12.92 -0.92
CA THR A 171 7.02 -13.07 -1.09
C THR A 171 6.37 -13.82 0.07
N SER A 172 5.06 -13.69 0.23
CA SER A 172 4.34 -14.25 1.38
C SER A 172 4.30 -15.78 1.39
N ASN A 173 4.43 -16.42 0.22
CA ASN A 173 4.45 -17.88 0.08
C ASN A 173 5.82 -18.51 0.40
N ARG A 174 6.91 -17.75 0.38
CA ARG A 174 8.27 -18.24 0.54
C ARG A 174 8.83 -17.96 1.95
N ALA A 175 8.15 -18.50 2.98
CA ALA A 175 8.62 -18.40 4.37
C ALA A 175 10.01 -18.99 4.59
N ASP A 176 10.37 -20.04 3.86
CA ASP A 176 11.68 -20.69 3.88
C ASP A 176 12.84 -19.73 3.54
N CYS A 177 12.61 -18.78 2.61
CA CYS A 177 13.57 -17.76 2.19
C CYS A 177 13.75 -16.61 3.22
N LEU A 178 12.98 -16.57 4.31
CA LEU A 178 13.25 -15.67 5.44
C LEU A 178 14.40 -16.17 6.33
N SER A 179 15.35 -16.93 5.74
CA SER A 179 16.51 -17.51 6.40
C SER A 179 17.72 -17.55 5.48
N ILE A 180 18.92 -17.55 6.10
CA ILE A 180 20.19 -17.73 5.37
C ILE A 180 20.23 -19.07 4.67
N THR A 181 19.82 -20.16 5.36
CA THR A 181 19.84 -21.51 4.77
C THR A 181 18.82 -21.69 3.65
N GLY A 182 17.68 -21.00 3.72
CA GLY A 182 16.70 -20.99 2.63
C GLY A 182 17.24 -20.30 1.38
N LEU A 183 17.79 -19.08 1.55
CA LEU A 183 18.43 -18.36 0.44
C LEU A 183 19.68 -19.08 -0.10
N ALA A 184 20.43 -19.79 0.77
CA ALA A 184 21.55 -20.63 0.33
C ALA A 184 21.09 -21.79 -0.55
N ARG A 185 19.93 -22.39 -0.28
CA ARG A 185 19.31 -23.42 -1.12
C ARG A 185 18.92 -22.85 -2.49
N GLU A 186 18.27 -21.70 -2.50
CA GLU A 186 17.92 -21.01 -3.75
C GLU A 186 19.17 -20.66 -4.57
N ALA A 187 20.19 -20.11 -3.91
CA ALA A 187 21.46 -19.79 -4.57
C ALA A 187 22.17 -21.04 -5.12
N ALA A 188 22.20 -22.11 -4.33
CA ALA A 188 22.80 -23.38 -4.79
C ALA A 188 22.09 -23.94 -6.02
N ALA A 189 20.76 -23.88 -6.07
CA ALA A 189 19.95 -24.31 -7.20
C ALA A 189 20.14 -23.41 -8.42
N THR A 190 20.18 -22.08 -8.22
CA THR A 190 20.36 -21.08 -9.29
C THR A 190 21.72 -21.21 -9.98
N PHE A 191 22.80 -21.36 -9.18
CA PHE A 191 24.16 -21.42 -9.70
C PHE A 191 24.71 -22.85 -9.88
N ASP A 192 23.85 -23.86 -9.80
CA ASP A 192 24.23 -25.27 -9.91
C ASP A 192 25.40 -25.65 -8.99
N SER A 193 25.39 -25.13 -7.78
CA SER A 193 26.47 -25.26 -6.80
C SER A 193 26.06 -26.21 -5.67
N LYS A 194 27.05 -26.77 -4.99
CA LYS A 194 26.80 -27.73 -3.90
C LYS A 194 26.36 -26.98 -2.63
N LEU A 195 25.19 -27.31 -2.12
CA LEU A 195 24.71 -26.87 -0.80
C LEU A 195 25.26 -27.80 0.30
N VAL A 196 25.77 -27.23 1.38
CA VAL A 196 26.24 -27.98 2.57
C VAL A 196 25.67 -27.33 3.83
N ILE A 197 24.63 -27.93 4.40
CA ILE A 197 24.04 -27.48 5.67
C ILE A 197 24.35 -28.55 6.73
N PRO A 198 25.28 -28.29 7.70
CA PRO A 198 25.65 -29.26 8.73
C PRO A 198 24.44 -29.58 9.63
N GLU A 199 24.33 -30.84 10.07
CA GLU A 199 23.35 -31.20 11.09
C GLU A 199 23.88 -30.76 12.48
N PRO A 200 23.04 -30.03 13.26
CA PRO A 200 23.45 -29.62 14.61
C PRO A 200 23.66 -30.82 15.56
N ALA A 201 24.75 -30.79 16.28
CA ALA A 201 25.11 -31.85 17.22
C ALA A 201 25.60 -31.27 18.56
N VAL A 202 25.06 -31.76 19.64
CA VAL A 202 25.47 -31.46 21.02
C VAL A 202 26.27 -32.66 21.55
N LYS A 203 27.44 -32.41 22.10
CA LYS A 203 28.37 -33.46 22.54
C LYS A 203 28.30 -33.74 24.04
N LYS A 204 27.98 -32.73 24.83
CA LYS A 204 28.00 -32.83 26.31
C LYS A 204 26.66 -32.37 26.88
N THR A 205 26.05 -33.26 27.67
CA THR A 205 24.82 -32.97 28.41
C THR A 205 24.91 -33.60 29.80
N HIS A 206 24.11 -33.11 30.76
CA HIS A 206 23.97 -33.67 32.10
C HIS A 206 22.49 -33.63 32.55
N GLY A 207 22.10 -34.42 33.54
CA GLY A 207 20.77 -34.43 34.11
C GLY A 207 19.66 -34.85 33.14
N ASP A 208 18.40 -34.51 33.45
CA ASP A 208 17.23 -34.73 32.62
C ASP A 208 16.37 -33.47 32.61
N VAL A 209 15.97 -32.98 31.41
CA VAL A 209 15.15 -31.77 31.22
C VAL A 209 13.80 -31.86 31.97
N ASN A 210 13.23 -33.05 32.14
CA ASN A 210 11.97 -33.27 32.83
C ASN A 210 12.02 -32.95 34.33
N ASP A 211 13.20 -32.87 34.94
CA ASP A 211 13.38 -32.41 36.31
C ASP A 211 13.25 -30.90 36.45
N PHE A 212 13.34 -30.15 35.33
CA PHE A 212 13.41 -28.69 35.32
C PHE A 212 12.22 -28.04 34.60
N LEU A 213 11.60 -28.71 33.65
CA LEU A 213 10.60 -28.09 32.76
C LEU A 213 9.46 -29.04 32.43
N SER A 214 8.24 -28.53 32.53
CA SER A 214 7.07 -29.18 31.93
C SER A 214 6.37 -28.24 30.96
N VAL A 215 5.81 -28.77 29.86
CA VAL A 215 5.11 -27.99 28.81
C VAL A 215 3.71 -28.55 28.59
N GLU A 216 2.73 -27.68 28.54
CA GLU A 216 1.33 -28.05 28.27
C GLU A 216 0.76 -27.13 27.16
N ILE A 217 0.28 -27.69 26.05
CA ILE A 217 -0.43 -26.97 25.00
C ILE A 217 -1.94 -27.16 25.21
N LYS A 218 -2.64 -26.09 25.62
CA LYS A 218 -4.11 -26.13 25.80
C LYS A 218 -4.90 -25.84 24.51
N GLU A 219 -4.24 -25.23 23.53
CA GLU A 219 -4.84 -24.86 22.25
C GLU A 219 -4.06 -25.46 21.07
N PRO A 220 -4.15 -26.79 20.79
CA PRO A 220 -3.38 -27.44 19.72
C PRO A 220 -3.68 -26.89 18.31
N SER A 221 -4.84 -26.28 18.10
CA SER A 221 -5.21 -25.65 16.82
C SER A 221 -4.50 -24.28 16.60
N LEU A 222 -3.91 -23.68 17.63
CA LEU A 222 -3.20 -22.41 17.58
C LEU A 222 -1.70 -22.56 17.85
N CYS A 223 -1.27 -23.64 18.50
CA CYS A 223 0.11 -24.01 18.70
C CYS A 223 0.32 -25.47 18.27
N TYR A 224 0.93 -25.65 17.12
CA TYR A 224 1.12 -26.98 16.52
C TYR A 224 2.26 -27.76 17.16
N ARG A 225 3.28 -27.08 17.66
CA ARG A 225 4.42 -27.68 18.33
C ARG A 225 5.06 -26.70 19.31
N TYR A 226 5.53 -27.19 20.43
CA TYR A 226 6.33 -26.44 21.38
C TYR A 226 7.45 -27.33 21.88
N ALA A 227 8.70 -26.95 21.61
CA ALA A 227 9.90 -27.63 22.09
C ALA A 227 10.67 -26.72 23.04
N GLY A 228 11.11 -27.28 24.18
CA GLY A 228 11.87 -26.61 25.21
C GLY A 228 13.12 -27.35 25.60
N ALA A 229 14.21 -26.62 25.88
CA ALA A 229 15.47 -27.18 26.42
C ALA A 229 16.01 -26.26 27.53
N VAL A 230 16.72 -26.86 28.50
CA VAL A 230 17.25 -26.16 29.67
C VAL A 230 18.77 -26.07 29.60
N VAL A 231 19.31 -24.93 30.01
CA VAL A 231 20.73 -24.69 30.17
C VAL A 231 20.95 -24.11 31.57
N GLU A 232 21.85 -24.76 32.37
CA GLU A 232 22.26 -24.31 33.68
C GLU A 232 23.62 -23.60 33.64
N ASN A 233 23.99 -22.99 34.76
CA ASN A 233 25.29 -22.30 34.93
C ASN A 233 25.56 -21.33 33.76
N VAL A 234 24.53 -20.62 33.34
CA VAL A 234 24.60 -19.67 32.21
C VAL A 234 25.62 -18.57 32.52
N ARG A 235 26.43 -18.27 31.53
CA ARG A 235 27.44 -17.22 31.58
C ARG A 235 27.09 -16.14 30.54
N VAL A 236 26.33 -15.13 30.98
CA VAL A 236 25.95 -14.00 30.15
C VAL A 236 27.19 -13.14 29.87
N LYS A 237 27.51 -12.97 28.59
CA LYS A 237 28.67 -12.19 28.12
C LYS A 237 28.43 -11.70 26.70
N PRO A 238 29.20 -10.72 26.17
CA PRO A 238 29.12 -10.34 24.76
C PRO A 238 29.38 -11.53 23.84
N SER A 239 28.65 -11.60 22.73
CA SER A 239 28.88 -12.60 21.70
C SER A 239 30.25 -12.44 21.03
N PRO A 240 30.85 -13.49 20.44
CA PRO A 240 32.09 -13.36 19.70
C PRO A 240 31.89 -12.48 18.47
N ARG A 241 32.98 -11.86 18.00
CA ARG A 241 32.98 -10.92 16.88
C ARG A 241 32.24 -11.45 15.63
N TRP A 242 32.57 -12.70 15.21
CA TRP A 242 31.96 -13.32 14.03
C TRP A 242 30.43 -13.40 14.09
N MET A 243 29.87 -13.59 15.29
CA MET A 243 28.40 -13.64 15.48
C MET A 243 27.80 -12.23 15.44
N ARG A 244 28.44 -11.24 16.08
CA ARG A 244 28.03 -9.85 16.08
C ARG A 244 28.03 -9.27 14.66
N GLU A 245 29.07 -9.52 13.85
CA GLU A 245 29.18 -9.09 12.46
C GLU A 245 28.03 -9.66 11.60
N ARG A 246 27.72 -10.95 11.72
CA ARG A 246 26.62 -11.58 10.97
C ARG A 246 25.25 -11.04 11.35
N LEU A 247 25.01 -10.83 12.65
CA LEU A 247 23.75 -10.23 13.12
C LEU A 247 23.62 -8.79 12.60
N ARG A 248 24.67 -7.98 12.74
CA ARG A 248 24.70 -6.60 12.21
C ARG A 248 24.44 -6.56 10.71
N ALA A 249 25.13 -7.38 9.93
CA ALA A 249 24.96 -7.48 8.49
C ALA A 249 23.52 -7.81 8.07
N CYS A 250 22.82 -8.58 8.89
CA CYS A 250 21.39 -8.87 8.69
C CYS A 250 20.44 -7.85 9.35
N GLY A 251 20.94 -6.73 9.87
CA GLY A 251 20.15 -5.65 10.47
C GLY A 251 19.68 -5.92 11.91
N VAL A 252 20.26 -6.92 12.59
CA VAL A 252 19.94 -7.26 13.99
C VAL A 252 21.06 -6.77 14.91
N ARG A 253 20.69 -5.95 15.90
CA ARG A 253 21.62 -5.42 16.90
C ARG A 253 22.04 -6.51 17.89
N PRO A 254 23.34 -6.79 18.06
CA PRO A 254 23.82 -7.70 19.09
C PRO A 254 23.51 -7.20 20.51
N ILE A 255 23.21 -8.09 21.44
CA ILE A 255 22.88 -7.77 22.84
C ILE A 255 23.80 -8.52 23.81
N ASN A 256 23.62 -9.83 23.92
CA ASN A 256 24.45 -10.74 24.68
C ASN A 256 24.41 -12.13 24.05
N ASN A 257 25.34 -13.01 24.44
CA ASN A 257 25.46 -14.32 23.81
C ASN A 257 24.18 -15.19 23.82
N ILE A 258 23.32 -15.07 24.82
CA ILE A 258 22.08 -15.88 24.91
C ILE A 258 21.01 -15.34 23.96
N VAL A 259 20.75 -14.03 23.98
CA VAL A 259 19.80 -13.38 23.09
C VAL A 259 20.29 -13.46 21.65
N ASP A 260 21.59 -13.29 21.45
CA ASP A 260 22.20 -13.36 20.12
C ASP A 260 22.14 -14.77 19.51
N ILE A 261 22.24 -15.83 20.33
CA ILE A 261 21.98 -17.20 19.87
C ILE A 261 20.59 -17.36 19.33
N THR A 262 19.54 -16.83 20.01
CA THR A 262 18.15 -16.93 19.53
C THR A 262 17.95 -16.18 18.23
N ASN A 263 18.49 -14.96 18.11
CA ASN A 263 18.44 -14.17 16.89
C ASN A 263 19.25 -14.79 15.75
N PHE A 264 20.42 -15.35 16.05
CA PHE A 264 21.26 -16.01 15.06
C PHE A 264 20.55 -17.22 14.45
N VAL A 265 19.96 -18.08 15.29
CA VAL A 265 19.20 -19.26 14.81
C VAL A 265 17.96 -18.85 14.02
N MET A 266 17.28 -17.79 14.45
CA MET A 266 16.14 -17.24 13.69
C MET A 266 16.56 -16.79 12.28
N LEU A 267 17.67 -16.10 12.13
CA LEU A 267 18.19 -15.69 10.82
C LEU A 267 18.75 -16.88 10.03
N GLU A 268 19.47 -17.81 10.69
CA GLU A 268 20.09 -18.97 10.05
C GLU A 268 19.06 -19.94 9.48
N TYR A 269 18.05 -20.33 10.26
CA TYR A 269 17.05 -21.37 9.91
C TYR A 269 15.63 -20.83 9.69
N GLY A 270 15.36 -19.53 9.91
CA GLY A 270 14.02 -18.97 9.77
C GLY A 270 13.09 -19.24 10.96
N GLN A 271 13.54 -19.94 12.00
CA GLN A 271 12.76 -20.30 13.19
C GLN A 271 12.95 -19.29 14.31
N PRO A 272 11.95 -18.45 14.64
CA PRO A 272 12.05 -17.58 15.81
C PRO A 272 12.17 -18.41 17.08
N MET A 273 13.04 -17.97 17.97
CA MET A 273 13.29 -18.59 19.26
C MET A 273 13.20 -17.55 20.38
N HIS A 274 12.94 -18.02 21.59
CA HIS A 274 13.00 -17.20 22.79
C HIS A 274 13.80 -17.91 23.90
N ALA A 275 14.34 -17.13 24.82
CA ALA A 275 14.99 -17.64 26.00
C ALA A 275 14.36 -17.01 27.25
N PHE A 276 13.82 -17.84 28.13
CA PHE A 276 13.27 -17.43 29.42
C PHE A 276 14.25 -17.68 30.53
N ASP A 277 14.38 -16.75 31.47
CA ASP A 277 15.01 -17.02 32.76
C ASP A 277 14.09 -17.92 33.61
N LEU A 278 14.55 -19.11 33.96
CA LEU A 278 13.74 -20.10 34.68
C LEU A 278 13.20 -19.59 36.02
N ARG A 279 13.90 -18.63 36.67
CA ARG A 279 13.48 -18.01 37.96
C ARG A 279 12.10 -17.32 37.84
N TYR A 280 11.72 -16.88 36.65
CA TYR A 280 10.48 -16.15 36.38
C TYR A 280 9.38 -17.01 35.76
N LEU A 281 9.61 -18.33 35.65
CA LEU A 281 8.60 -19.30 35.25
C LEU A 281 8.06 -20.03 36.50
N ASP A 282 6.94 -19.53 37.02
CA ASP A 282 6.30 -20.11 38.22
C ASP A 282 5.90 -21.58 37.96
N GLY A 283 6.24 -22.45 38.92
CA GLY A 283 6.02 -23.90 38.83
C GLY A 283 6.91 -24.62 37.84
N HIS A 284 7.93 -23.94 37.26
CA HIS A 284 8.80 -24.49 36.20
C HIS A 284 7.96 -25.07 35.04
N LYS A 285 6.89 -24.38 34.72
CA LYS A 285 5.88 -24.83 33.74
C LYS A 285 5.62 -23.79 32.67
N VAL A 286 5.52 -24.25 31.43
CA VAL A 286 5.07 -23.48 30.30
C VAL A 286 3.70 -23.96 29.88
N ILE A 287 2.73 -23.06 29.80
CA ILE A 287 1.35 -23.33 29.39
C ILE A 287 1.03 -22.44 28.18
N VAL A 288 0.83 -23.06 27.03
CA VAL A 288 0.38 -22.33 25.82
C VAL A 288 -1.15 -22.34 25.82
N ARG A 289 -1.76 -21.16 26.01
CA ARG A 289 -3.21 -20.98 26.16
C ARG A 289 -3.69 -19.66 25.53
N LYS A 290 -5.00 -19.54 25.37
CA LYS A 290 -5.60 -18.22 25.11
C LYS A 290 -5.48 -17.32 26.34
N ALA A 291 -5.40 -16.01 26.08
CA ALA A 291 -5.45 -15.03 27.13
C ALA A 291 -6.78 -15.06 27.88
N LEU A 292 -6.75 -14.71 29.18
CA LEU A 292 -7.95 -14.58 30.00
C LEU A 292 -8.58 -13.20 29.78
N ASP A 293 -9.89 -13.07 30.07
CA ASP A 293 -10.55 -11.78 29.97
C ASP A 293 -9.94 -10.76 30.97
N GLY A 294 -9.60 -9.58 30.46
CA GLY A 294 -8.96 -8.51 31.26
C GLY A 294 -7.48 -8.74 31.59
N GLU A 295 -6.88 -9.80 31.05
CA GLU A 295 -5.45 -10.10 31.25
C GLU A 295 -4.55 -9.06 30.59
N LYS A 296 -3.41 -8.77 31.23
CA LYS A 296 -2.42 -7.80 30.75
C LYS A 296 -1.02 -8.39 30.81
N ILE A 297 -0.14 -7.88 29.95
CA ILE A 297 1.29 -8.20 29.93
C ILE A 297 2.10 -6.94 29.65
N THR A 298 3.24 -6.76 30.36
CA THR A 298 4.26 -5.80 29.94
C THR A 298 5.26 -6.53 29.04
N THR A 299 5.41 -6.06 27.80
CA THR A 299 6.29 -6.67 26.81
C THR A 299 7.72 -6.12 26.91
N LEU A 300 8.71 -6.75 26.24
CA LEU A 300 10.14 -6.38 26.28
C LEU A 300 10.44 -4.92 25.89
N ASP A 301 9.51 -4.23 25.22
CA ASP A 301 9.59 -2.79 24.92
C ASP A 301 9.11 -1.88 26.08
N GLY A 302 8.82 -2.45 27.27
CA GLY A 302 8.35 -1.73 28.45
C GLY A 302 6.89 -1.25 28.38
N VAL A 303 6.10 -1.68 27.41
CA VAL A 303 4.72 -1.24 27.21
C VAL A 303 3.73 -2.24 27.81
N GLU A 304 2.84 -1.78 28.72
CA GLU A 304 1.72 -2.60 29.21
C GLU A 304 0.65 -2.73 28.11
N ARG A 305 0.25 -3.96 27.80
CA ARG A 305 -0.71 -4.30 26.77
C ARG A 305 -1.90 -5.07 27.35
N ALA A 306 -3.11 -4.62 27.06
CA ALA A 306 -4.33 -5.37 27.34
C ALA A 306 -4.52 -6.49 26.32
N LEU A 307 -4.69 -7.70 26.80
CA LEU A 307 -4.88 -8.88 25.96
C LEU A 307 -6.38 -9.13 25.74
N LYS A 308 -6.70 -9.71 24.60
CA LYS A 308 -8.06 -10.15 24.28
C LYS A 308 -8.12 -11.69 24.30
N PRO A 309 -9.28 -12.28 24.64
CA PRO A 309 -9.43 -13.74 24.77
C PRO A 309 -9.10 -14.57 23.53
N GLU A 310 -9.10 -13.97 22.34
CA GLU A 310 -8.69 -14.62 21.11
C GLU A 310 -7.17 -14.70 20.90
N MET A 311 -6.37 -13.97 21.68
CA MET A 311 -4.91 -13.93 21.57
C MET A 311 -4.29 -15.14 22.27
N LEU A 312 -3.26 -15.72 21.63
CA LEU A 312 -2.49 -16.80 22.21
C LEU A 312 -1.35 -16.23 23.07
N VAL A 313 -1.16 -16.78 24.25
CA VAL A 313 -0.08 -16.43 25.18
C VAL A 313 0.70 -17.66 25.60
N ILE A 314 1.97 -17.45 25.91
CA ILE A 314 2.79 -18.37 26.68
C ILE A 314 2.68 -17.89 28.12
N ALA A 315 2.24 -18.76 29.01
CA ALA A 315 2.04 -18.47 30.44
C ALA A 315 2.80 -19.48 31.31
N ASP A 316 3.08 -19.08 32.52
CA ASP A 316 3.44 -19.99 33.62
C ASP A 316 2.14 -20.45 34.36
N GLU A 317 2.27 -20.95 35.60
CA GLU A 317 1.09 -21.34 36.39
C GLU A 317 0.18 -20.17 36.76
N ASN A 318 0.71 -18.94 36.82
CA ASN A 318 0.03 -17.79 37.41
C ASN A 318 -0.26 -16.65 36.42
N LYS A 319 0.62 -16.42 35.42
CA LYS A 319 0.59 -15.21 34.58
C LYS A 319 1.08 -15.47 33.13
N PRO A 320 0.75 -14.61 32.16
CA PRO A 320 1.37 -14.63 30.84
C PRO A 320 2.82 -14.13 30.93
N VAL A 321 3.74 -14.84 30.28
CA VAL A 321 5.16 -14.51 30.20
C VAL A 321 5.60 -14.10 28.79
N ALA A 322 4.78 -14.37 27.78
CA ALA A 322 4.98 -13.87 26.42
C ALA A 322 3.66 -13.84 25.62
N VAL A 323 3.59 -12.96 24.63
CA VAL A 323 2.59 -13.01 23.57
C VAL A 323 3.11 -13.95 22.49
N ALA A 324 2.48 -15.11 22.33
CA ALA A 324 2.96 -16.20 21.50
C ALA A 324 3.24 -15.77 20.06
N GLY A 325 4.48 -15.98 19.59
CA GLY A 325 4.94 -15.63 18.26
C GLY A 325 5.05 -14.14 17.94
N VAL A 326 4.82 -13.25 18.93
CA VAL A 326 4.89 -11.79 18.73
C VAL A 326 6.01 -11.17 19.54
N MET A 327 5.97 -11.24 20.89
CA MET A 327 6.99 -10.64 21.74
C MET A 327 7.01 -11.23 23.14
N GLY A 328 8.22 -11.41 23.70
CA GLY A 328 8.44 -11.84 25.08
C GLY A 328 7.96 -10.81 26.11
N GLY A 329 7.71 -11.25 27.33
CA GLY A 329 7.43 -10.39 28.47
C GLY A 329 8.71 -9.81 29.09
N GLU A 330 8.63 -8.57 29.58
CA GLU A 330 9.74 -7.83 30.18
C GLU A 330 10.40 -8.60 31.35
N TYR A 331 9.58 -9.18 32.24
CA TYR A 331 10.06 -9.78 33.48
C TYR A 331 10.56 -11.22 33.33
N SER A 332 10.43 -11.84 32.17
CA SER A 332 10.89 -13.19 31.88
C SER A 332 12.16 -13.24 31.01
N GLY A 333 12.67 -12.07 30.63
CA GLY A 333 13.87 -11.95 29.78
C GLY A 333 15.17 -12.26 30.49
N ILE A 334 16.24 -12.38 29.70
CA ILE A 334 17.58 -12.66 30.17
C ILE A 334 18.21 -11.41 30.81
N MET A 335 18.70 -11.55 32.03
CA MET A 335 19.42 -10.53 32.81
C MET A 335 20.88 -10.93 32.98
N ASP A 336 21.73 -9.98 33.40
CA ASP A 336 23.19 -10.22 33.61
C ASP A 336 23.45 -11.29 34.67
N ASP A 337 22.53 -11.48 35.62
CA ASP A 337 22.62 -12.45 36.72
C ASP A 337 21.83 -13.74 36.45
N THR A 338 21.34 -13.94 35.25
CA THR A 338 20.62 -15.16 34.84
C THR A 338 21.56 -16.38 34.93
N THR A 339 21.12 -17.42 35.65
CA THR A 339 21.91 -18.65 35.87
C THR A 339 21.32 -19.88 35.19
N THR A 340 20.01 -19.92 34.98
CA THR A 340 19.33 -21.05 34.31
C THR A 340 18.31 -20.53 33.35
N ILE A 341 18.33 -21.01 32.11
CA ILE A 341 17.41 -20.58 31.02
C ILE A 341 16.64 -21.75 30.45
N VAL A 342 15.49 -21.42 29.88
CA VAL A 342 14.71 -22.29 29.02
C VAL A 342 14.71 -21.70 27.63
N PHE A 343 15.25 -22.41 26.63
CA PHE A 343 15.04 -22.10 25.23
C PHE A 343 13.69 -22.61 24.76
N GLU A 344 12.99 -21.78 24.02
CA GLU A 344 11.76 -22.06 23.29
C GLU A 344 12.03 -22.16 21.81
N SER A 345 11.47 -23.18 21.16
CA SER A 345 11.30 -23.25 19.72
C SER A 345 9.92 -23.82 19.43
N ALA A 346 9.03 -23.02 18.86
CA ALA A 346 7.62 -23.37 18.73
C ALA A 346 7.07 -23.08 17.33
N MET A 347 5.91 -23.69 17.00
CA MET A 347 5.16 -23.38 15.79
C MET A 347 3.74 -22.96 16.15
N PHE A 348 3.40 -21.72 15.80
CA PHE A 348 2.10 -21.11 16.04
C PHE A 348 1.32 -20.91 14.74
N ASN A 349 -0.01 -20.91 14.84
CA ASN A 349 -0.89 -20.60 13.71
C ASN A 349 -0.65 -19.18 13.19
N GLY A 350 -0.25 -19.04 11.94
CA GLY A 350 0.16 -17.77 11.31
C GLY A 350 -0.95 -16.72 11.30
N VAL A 351 -2.21 -17.13 11.07
CA VAL A 351 -3.38 -16.22 11.08
C VAL A 351 -3.60 -15.64 12.48
N SER A 352 -3.47 -16.48 13.53
CA SER A 352 -3.59 -16.03 14.91
C SER A 352 -2.51 -15.03 15.29
N VAL A 353 -1.25 -15.31 14.95
CA VAL A 353 -0.11 -14.40 15.18
C VAL A 353 -0.31 -13.08 14.46
N ARG A 354 -0.67 -13.09 13.16
CA ARG A 354 -0.94 -11.88 12.37
C ARG A 354 -2.04 -11.03 12.98
N ARG A 355 -3.17 -11.64 13.37
CA ARG A 355 -4.30 -10.91 13.99
C ARG A 355 -3.90 -10.29 15.32
N THR A 356 -3.16 -11.02 16.15
CA THR A 356 -2.66 -10.55 17.44
C THR A 356 -1.68 -9.39 17.26
N ALA A 357 -0.68 -9.54 16.39
CA ALA A 357 0.30 -8.50 16.08
C ALA A 357 -0.38 -7.21 15.59
N LYS A 358 -1.34 -7.33 14.66
CA LYS A 358 -2.12 -6.20 14.15
C LYS A 358 -2.96 -5.53 15.24
N ALA A 359 -3.62 -6.31 16.09
CA ALA A 359 -4.48 -5.78 17.17
C ALA A 359 -3.68 -5.04 18.24
N LEU A 360 -2.43 -5.46 18.50
CA LEU A 360 -1.50 -4.80 19.42
C LEU A 360 -0.68 -3.68 18.77
N GLY A 361 -0.83 -3.44 17.45
CA GLY A 361 -0.04 -2.46 16.70
C GLY A 361 1.45 -2.79 16.64
N MET A 362 1.81 -4.08 16.63
CA MET A 362 3.19 -4.58 16.66
C MET A 362 3.52 -5.33 15.37
N ARG A 363 4.75 -5.15 14.89
CA ARG A 363 5.35 -5.99 13.84
C ARG A 363 6.77 -6.29 14.26
N THR A 364 7.07 -7.57 14.49
CA THR A 364 8.39 -8.04 14.92
C THR A 364 8.95 -9.02 13.90
N GLU A 365 10.26 -9.27 13.93
CA GLU A 365 10.91 -10.29 13.09
C GLU A 365 10.30 -11.69 13.31
N ALA A 366 9.89 -11.99 14.56
CA ALA A 366 9.20 -13.24 14.88
C ALA A 366 7.80 -13.28 14.22
N SER A 367 6.97 -12.25 14.43
CA SER A 367 5.61 -12.22 13.88
C SER A 367 5.60 -12.22 12.34
N ALA A 368 6.56 -11.56 11.71
CA ALA A 368 6.71 -11.52 10.25
C ALA A 368 7.06 -12.90 9.64
N ARG A 369 7.71 -13.77 10.41
CA ARG A 369 7.99 -15.16 10.03
C ARG A 369 6.79 -16.08 10.30
N TYR A 370 6.25 -16.05 11.53
CA TYR A 370 5.11 -16.89 11.89
C TYR A 370 3.86 -16.65 11.03
N GLU A 371 3.58 -15.39 10.65
CA GLU A 371 2.40 -15.07 9.82
C GLU A 371 2.42 -15.70 8.42
N LYS A 372 3.60 -16.21 7.98
CA LYS A 372 3.81 -16.86 6.67
C LYS A 372 3.84 -18.40 6.77
N GLU A 373 3.50 -18.95 7.93
CA GLU A 373 3.49 -20.39 8.22
C GLU A 373 4.86 -21.07 8.06
N LEU A 374 5.50 -21.34 9.19
CA LEU A 374 6.81 -21.98 9.27
C LEU A 374 6.70 -23.52 9.27
N ASP A 375 7.86 -24.17 9.09
CA ASP A 375 7.97 -25.63 9.16
C ASP A 375 8.02 -26.12 10.61
N ALA A 376 6.98 -26.82 11.08
CA ALA A 376 6.94 -27.39 12.42
C ALA A 376 8.06 -28.44 12.66
N THR A 377 8.58 -29.08 11.61
CA THR A 377 9.67 -30.07 11.72
C THR A 377 11.02 -29.37 12.04
N GLY A 378 11.16 -28.10 11.60
CA GLY A 378 12.33 -27.27 11.85
C GLY A 378 12.56 -26.91 13.33
N CYS A 379 11.53 -26.95 14.19
CA CYS A 379 11.64 -26.55 15.60
C CYS A 379 12.77 -27.28 16.35
N LEU A 380 12.85 -28.60 16.25
CA LEU A 380 13.90 -29.38 16.94
C LEU A 380 15.29 -29.16 16.38
N ARG A 381 15.42 -28.97 15.06
CA ARG A 381 16.70 -28.67 14.42
C ARG A 381 17.24 -27.34 14.91
N SER A 382 16.40 -26.33 14.95
CA SER A 382 16.74 -24.99 15.44
C SER A 382 17.11 -25.00 16.92
N LEU A 383 16.35 -25.72 17.76
CA LEU A 383 16.66 -25.87 19.17
C LEU A 383 18.02 -26.56 19.40
N LYS A 384 18.30 -27.62 18.63
CA LYS A 384 19.62 -28.30 18.68
C LYS A 384 20.76 -27.38 18.25
N ARG A 385 20.51 -26.50 17.23
CA ARG A 385 21.50 -25.51 16.81
C ARG A 385 21.80 -24.49 17.91
N ALA A 386 20.76 -24.00 18.59
CA ALA A 386 20.93 -23.10 19.73
C ALA A 386 21.77 -23.75 20.84
N LEU A 387 21.47 -25.00 21.17
CA LEU A 387 22.27 -25.77 22.17
C LEU A 387 23.71 -26.01 21.70
N GLN A 388 23.95 -26.31 20.43
CA GLN A 388 25.28 -26.41 19.85
C GLN A 388 26.05 -25.10 20.00
N LEU A 389 25.40 -23.95 19.74
CA LEU A 389 26.01 -22.63 19.93
C LEU A 389 26.30 -22.34 21.40
N VAL A 390 25.48 -22.79 22.36
CA VAL A 390 25.78 -22.72 23.81
C VAL A 390 27.06 -23.47 24.10
N GLU A 391 27.25 -24.69 23.56
CA GLU A 391 28.48 -25.49 23.75
C GLU A 391 29.68 -24.81 23.07
N GLU A 392 29.57 -24.34 21.84
CA GLU A 392 30.63 -23.66 21.08
C GLU A 392 31.11 -22.38 21.75
N LEU A 393 30.18 -21.61 22.36
CA LEU A 393 30.47 -20.33 23.03
C LEU A 393 30.83 -20.49 24.50
N ASP A 394 30.84 -21.71 25.07
CA ASP A 394 30.97 -21.96 26.50
C ASP A 394 30.02 -21.04 27.32
N ALA A 395 28.73 -21.01 26.89
CA ALA A 395 27.72 -20.10 27.42
C ALA A 395 26.91 -20.69 28.59
N GLY A 396 27.05 -22.00 28.89
CA GLY A 396 26.35 -22.67 29.96
C GLY A 396 26.50 -24.19 29.85
N ASP A 397 25.88 -24.91 30.79
CA ASP A 397 25.90 -26.36 30.87
C ASP A 397 24.52 -26.91 30.39
N ILE A 398 24.51 -27.73 29.33
CA ILE A 398 23.28 -28.19 28.69
C ILE A 398 22.67 -29.35 29.49
N VAL A 399 21.39 -29.20 29.87
CA VAL A 399 20.62 -30.31 30.49
C VAL A 399 20.21 -31.31 29.43
N GLY A 400 20.32 -32.58 29.71
CA GLY A 400 20.01 -33.66 28.75
C GLY A 400 18.53 -33.77 28.42
N GLY A 401 18.23 -34.05 27.16
CA GLY A 401 16.87 -34.19 26.65
C GLY A 401 16.27 -32.89 26.15
N VAL A 402 15.06 -33.00 25.62
CA VAL A 402 14.19 -31.90 25.13
C VAL A 402 12.75 -32.23 25.49
N VAL A 403 12.03 -31.28 26.06
CA VAL A 403 10.57 -31.40 26.17
C VAL A 403 9.98 -31.03 24.82
N ASP A 404 9.26 -31.94 24.18
CA ASP A 404 8.68 -31.76 22.84
C ASP A 404 7.19 -32.14 22.84
N CYS A 405 6.32 -31.13 22.81
CA CYS A 405 4.87 -31.30 22.66
C CYS A 405 4.51 -31.05 21.20
N ASP A 406 4.27 -32.10 20.44
CA ASP A 406 4.05 -32.06 18.98
C ASP A 406 2.64 -32.53 18.61
N HIS A 407 1.84 -31.63 18.07
CA HIS A 407 0.50 -31.83 17.53
C HIS A 407 0.45 -31.48 16.03
N SER A 408 1.61 -31.26 15.39
CA SER A 408 1.67 -30.91 13.97
C SER A 408 1.26 -32.03 13.05
N ASP A 409 0.63 -31.72 11.93
CA ASP A 409 0.43 -32.68 10.84
C ASP A 409 1.76 -32.93 10.13
N LYS A 410 2.15 -34.19 10.06
CA LYS A 410 3.40 -34.64 9.41
C LYS A 410 3.14 -35.32 8.07
N THR A 411 1.90 -35.26 7.59
CA THR A 411 1.55 -35.86 6.30
C THR A 411 2.27 -35.11 5.18
N PRO A 412 3.15 -35.79 4.41
CA PRO A 412 3.84 -35.11 3.31
C PRO A 412 2.85 -34.64 2.24
N VAL A 413 3.06 -33.44 1.72
CA VAL A 413 2.32 -32.97 0.56
C VAL A 413 2.83 -33.73 -0.66
N THR A 414 1.93 -34.40 -1.37
CA THR A 414 2.27 -35.21 -2.57
C THR A 414 1.39 -34.82 -3.75
N LEU A 415 2.00 -34.69 -4.93
CA LEU A 415 1.34 -34.39 -6.20
C LEU A 415 1.76 -35.40 -7.27
N PRO A 416 0.97 -35.67 -8.30
CA PRO A 416 1.38 -36.48 -9.42
C PRO A 416 2.49 -35.79 -10.22
N PHE A 417 3.47 -36.53 -10.72
CA PHE A 417 4.48 -36.03 -11.63
C PHE A 417 3.98 -36.14 -13.09
N GLU A 418 3.53 -35.02 -13.64
CA GLU A 418 2.88 -34.90 -14.95
C GLU A 418 3.63 -33.93 -15.88
N PRO A 419 4.80 -34.33 -16.43
CA PRO A 419 5.65 -33.42 -17.22
C PRO A 419 4.99 -32.84 -18.47
N GLU A 420 4.13 -33.62 -19.14
CA GLU A 420 3.41 -33.13 -20.33
C GLU A 420 2.37 -32.05 -19.97
N TRP A 421 1.71 -32.20 -18.80
CA TRP A 421 0.80 -31.18 -18.32
C TRP A 421 1.54 -29.86 -18.03
N VAL A 422 2.69 -29.93 -17.37
CA VAL A 422 3.56 -28.78 -17.10
C VAL A 422 3.99 -28.10 -18.39
N ASN A 423 4.49 -28.85 -19.35
CA ASN A 423 4.89 -28.33 -20.66
C ASN A 423 3.76 -27.59 -21.38
N ASN A 424 2.56 -28.18 -21.38
CA ASN A 424 1.38 -27.58 -22.00
C ASN A 424 0.92 -26.32 -21.25
N PHE A 425 0.97 -26.34 -19.92
CA PHE A 425 0.53 -25.23 -19.07
C PHE A 425 1.44 -24.01 -19.23
N ILE A 426 2.75 -24.20 -19.20
CA ILE A 426 3.73 -23.10 -19.36
C ILE A 426 3.92 -22.74 -20.84
N GLY A 427 3.79 -23.72 -21.75
CA GLY A 427 4.06 -23.56 -23.18
C GLY A 427 5.52 -23.78 -23.57
N ILE A 428 6.18 -24.70 -22.88
CA ILE A 428 7.60 -25.11 -23.11
C ILE A 428 7.67 -26.56 -23.59
N ASP A 429 8.87 -27.03 -23.87
CA ASP A 429 9.15 -28.45 -24.21
C ASP A 429 10.41 -28.89 -23.44
N VAL A 430 10.23 -29.28 -22.19
CA VAL A 430 11.28 -29.74 -21.29
C VAL A 430 11.05 -31.20 -20.95
N SER A 431 12.11 -32.02 -21.08
CA SER A 431 12.01 -33.45 -20.82
C SER A 431 11.63 -33.76 -19.35
N ALA A 432 10.95 -34.88 -19.12
CA ALA A 432 10.62 -35.35 -17.79
C ALA A 432 11.85 -35.46 -16.87
N GLU A 433 12.99 -35.90 -17.45
CA GLU A 433 14.23 -36.05 -16.71
C GLU A 433 14.81 -34.71 -16.27
N GLU A 434 14.73 -33.67 -17.10
CA GLU A 434 15.17 -32.32 -16.75
C GLU A 434 14.24 -31.66 -15.73
N GLN A 435 12.91 -31.80 -15.88
CA GLN A 435 11.95 -31.35 -14.88
C GLN A 435 12.19 -32.01 -13.51
N LYS A 436 12.46 -33.31 -13.50
CA LYS A 436 12.83 -34.05 -12.28
C LYS A 436 14.11 -33.48 -11.65
N LYS A 437 15.17 -33.22 -12.42
CA LYS A 437 16.42 -32.65 -11.92
C LYS A 437 16.20 -31.25 -11.32
N ILE A 438 15.39 -30.41 -11.96
CA ILE A 438 15.05 -29.11 -11.44
C ILE A 438 14.41 -29.23 -10.05
N LEU A 439 13.42 -30.09 -9.90
CA LEU A 439 12.73 -30.30 -8.62
C LEU A 439 13.67 -30.87 -7.54
N GLU A 440 14.55 -31.81 -7.90
CA GLU A 440 15.51 -32.42 -6.95
C GLU A 440 16.56 -31.41 -6.46
N LYS A 441 16.92 -30.38 -7.24
CA LYS A 441 17.83 -29.31 -6.82
C LYS A 441 17.29 -28.48 -5.63
N ILE A 442 15.97 -28.45 -5.47
CA ILE A 442 15.27 -27.69 -4.40
C ILE A 442 14.60 -28.61 -3.39
N ASP A 443 15.21 -29.80 -3.19
CA ASP A 443 14.85 -30.80 -2.19
C ASP A 443 13.49 -31.52 -2.39
N PHE A 444 12.81 -31.37 -3.55
CA PHE A 444 11.65 -32.23 -3.87
C PHE A 444 12.11 -33.64 -4.17
N LYS A 445 11.32 -34.63 -3.79
CA LYS A 445 11.56 -36.03 -4.16
C LYS A 445 10.61 -36.45 -5.27
N VAL A 446 11.15 -37.01 -6.36
CA VAL A 446 10.34 -37.48 -7.49
C VAL A 446 10.57 -38.98 -7.69
N GLU A 447 9.64 -39.78 -7.21
CA GLU A 447 9.70 -41.24 -7.21
C GLU A 447 8.39 -41.87 -7.66
N ASN A 448 8.46 -42.91 -8.52
CA ASN A 448 7.29 -43.67 -8.98
C ASN A 448 6.13 -42.83 -9.54
N GLY A 449 6.43 -41.71 -10.22
CA GLY A 449 5.42 -40.82 -10.78
C GLY A 449 4.74 -39.91 -9.75
N VAL A 450 5.33 -39.75 -8.56
CA VAL A 450 4.84 -38.89 -7.48
C VAL A 450 5.93 -37.89 -7.07
N ILE A 451 5.55 -36.64 -6.91
CA ILE A 451 6.36 -35.58 -6.33
C ILE A 451 6.01 -35.50 -4.85
N THR A 452 7.01 -35.48 -3.98
CA THR A 452 6.84 -35.18 -2.55
C THR A 452 7.52 -33.86 -2.25
N ALA A 453 6.78 -32.85 -1.79
CA ALA A 453 7.29 -31.54 -1.40
C ALA A 453 8.07 -31.63 -0.07
N PRO A 454 9.16 -30.88 0.09
CA PRO A 454 9.83 -30.78 1.40
C PRO A 454 8.96 -30.03 2.41
N SER A 455 9.08 -30.36 3.70
CA SER A 455 8.20 -29.83 4.77
C SER A 455 8.23 -28.32 4.94
N PHE A 456 9.28 -27.65 4.49
CA PHE A 456 9.41 -26.19 4.56
C PHE A 456 8.71 -25.46 3.41
N ARG A 457 8.17 -26.17 2.39
CA ARG A 457 7.39 -25.65 1.25
C ARG A 457 5.90 -25.82 1.51
N ASN A 458 5.36 -25.01 2.43
CA ASN A 458 3.94 -25.03 2.80
C ASN A 458 3.04 -24.38 1.72
N ASP A 459 3.65 -23.77 0.70
CA ASP A 459 2.99 -23.10 -0.42
C ASP A 459 2.61 -24.07 -1.55
N ILE A 460 3.07 -25.29 -1.53
CA ILE A 460 2.80 -26.28 -2.59
C ILE A 460 1.48 -27.00 -2.32
N GLU A 461 0.46 -26.66 -3.10
CA GLU A 461 -0.90 -27.25 -2.99
C GLU A 461 -1.38 -27.86 -4.31
N HIS A 462 -0.92 -27.32 -5.44
CA HIS A 462 -1.45 -27.62 -6.76
C HIS A 462 -0.35 -27.87 -7.80
N GLN A 463 -0.75 -28.46 -8.92
CA GLN A 463 0.16 -28.71 -10.06
C GLN A 463 0.73 -27.40 -10.65
N ALA A 464 0.00 -26.30 -10.51
CA ALA A 464 0.48 -24.98 -10.94
C ALA A 464 1.71 -24.53 -10.14
N ASP A 465 1.78 -24.84 -8.84
CA ASP A 465 2.93 -24.51 -7.99
C ASP A 465 4.18 -25.28 -8.43
N ILE A 466 4.01 -26.52 -8.82
CA ILE A 466 5.10 -27.32 -9.43
C ILE A 466 5.54 -26.71 -10.77
N SER A 467 4.60 -26.22 -11.56
CA SER A 467 4.92 -25.55 -12.84
C SER A 467 5.73 -24.27 -12.62
N GLU A 468 5.44 -23.50 -11.57
CA GLU A 468 6.23 -22.33 -11.18
C GLU A 468 7.67 -22.71 -10.86
N GLU A 469 7.87 -23.75 -10.05
CA GLU A 469 9.21 -24.23 -9.70
C GLU A 469 10.03 -24.65 -10.93
N ILE A 470 9.39 -25.30 -11.88
CA ILE A 470 10.04 -25.69 -13.13
C ILE A 470 10.32 -24.48 -14.00
N ALA A 471 9.36 -23.54 -14.15
CA ALA A 471 9.51 -22.36 -14.99
C ALA A 471 10.64 -21.44 -14.52
N ARG A 472 10.76 -21.19 -13.21
CA ARG A 472 11.75 -20.27 -12.65
C ARG A 472 13.20 -20.78 -12.80
N PHE A 473 13.44 -22.11 -12.73
CA PHE A 473 14.77 -22.68 -12.95
C PHE A 473 15.03 -23.09 -14.41
N TYR A 474 13.97 -23.29 -15.21
CA TYR A 474 14.13 -23.35 -16.68
C TYR A 474 14.58 -21.99 -17.22
N GLY A 475 14.05 -20.89 -16.68
CA GLY A 475 14.30 -19.51 -17.02
C GLY A 475 13.12 -18.88 -17.74
N TYR A 476 12.51 -17.86 -17.15
CA TYR A 476 11.40 -17.12 -17.75
C TYR A 476 11.76 -16.45 -19.07
N ASP A 477 13.02 -16.06 -19.23
CA ASP A 477 13.60 -15.50 -20.45
C ASP A 477 13.64 -16.48 -21.64
N LYS A 478 13.57 -17.78 -21.37
CA LYS A 478 13.56 -18.85 -22.37
C LYS A 478 12.16 -19.27 -22.80
N ILE A 479 11.11 -18.80 -22.11
CA ILE A 479 9.72 -19.10 -22.47
C ILE A 479 9.34 -18.30 -23.72
N PRO A 480 8.94 -18.95 -24.82
CA PRO A 480 8.67 -18.25 -26.08
C PRO A 480 7.38 -17.39 -25.97
N ASP A 481 7.47 -16.17 -26.46
CA ASP A 481 6.30 -15.33 -26.66
C ASP A 481 5.30 -15.99 -27.63
N ARG A 482 4.04 -16.08 -27.20
CA ARG A 482 2.96 -16.58 -28.05
C ARG A 482 1.94 -15.49 -28.29
N ALA A 483 1.65 -15.22 -29.56
CA ALA A 483 0.52 -14.38 -29.91
C ALA A 483 -0.79 -15.06 -29.48
N LEU A 484 -1.75 -14.28 -28.99
CA LEU A 484 -3.09 -14.78 -28.74
C LEU A 484 -3.69 -15.35 -30.03
N SER A 485 -4.03 -16.63 -30.02
CA SER A 485 -4.73 -17.29 -31.12
C SER A 485 -6.23 -17.32 -30.80
N GLY A 486 -7.03 -16.68 -31.64
CA GLY A 486 -8.48 -16.64 -31.49
C GLY A 486 -9.08 -15.40 -32.15
N VAL A 487 -10.35 -15.44 -32.42
CA VAL A 487 -11.11 -14.27 -32.86
C VAL A 487 -11.53 -13.51 -31.60
N ALA A 488 -10.84 -12.43 -31.29
CA ALA A 488 -11.23 -11.50 -30.24
C ALA A 488 -11.94 -10.30 -30.89
N ASP A 489 -13.26 -10.28 -30.87
CA ASP A 489 -14.02 -9.11 -31.22
C ASP A 489 -13.94 -8.07 -30.10
N GLY A 490 -12.95 -7.19 -30.23
CA GLY A 490 -12.90 -6.00 -29.37
C GLY A 490 -14.05 -5.06 -29.70
N ARG A 491 -15.03 -4.92 -28.80
CA ARG A 491 -16.15 -3.98 -28.97
C ARG A 491 -16.55 -3.35 -27.66
N TYR A 492 -17.05 -2.13 -27.75
CA TYR A 492 -17.68 -1.49 -26.60
C TYR A 492 -19.03 -2.13 -26.27
N THR A 493 -19.34 -2.26 -25.00
CA THR A 493 -20.69 -2.52 -24.51
C THR A 493 -21.59 -1.33 -24.85
N ASP A 494 -22.90 -1.50 -24.84
CA ASP A 494 -23.83 -0.40 -25.16
C ASP A 494 -23.71 0.74 -24.13
N ARG A 495 -23.41 0.42 -22.86
CA ARG A 495 -23.14 1.41 -21.83
C ARG A 495 -21.86 2.22 -22.12
N GLN A 496 -20.78 1.56 -22.52
CA GLN A 496 -19.54 2.23 -22.94
C GLN A 496 -19.72 3.10 -24.19
N LYS A 497 -20.54 2.65 -25.16
CA LYS A 497 -20.91 3.47 -26.35
C LYS A 497 -21.63 4.73 -25.93
N LEU A 498 -22.56 4.63 -24.97
CA LEU A 498 -23.28 5.79 -24.45
C LEU A 498 -22.32 6.73 -23.69
N GLU A 499 -21.47 6.22 -22.82
CA GLU A 499 -20.47 7.04 -22.11
C GLU A 499 -19.58 7.80 -23.09
N LYS A 500 -19.10 7.11 -24.14
CA LYS A 500 -18.35 7.75 -25.22
C LYS A 500 -19.15 8.82 -25.94
N LEU A 501 -20.40 8.54 -26.31
CA LEU A 501 -21.28 9.52 -26.94
C LEU A 501 -21.49 10.76 -26.06
N VAL A 502 -21.71 10.56 -24.76
CA VAL A 502 -21.82 11.65 -23.77
C VAL A 502 -20.55 12.51 -23.78
N THR A 503 -19.39 11.88 -23.68
CA THR A 503 -18.10 12.60 -23.72
C THR A 503 -17.94 13.38 -25.01
N ASP A 504 -18.24 12.76 -26.20
CA ASP A 504 -18.12 13.40 -27.51
C ASP A 504 -19.09 14.60 -27.61
N VAL A 505 -20.31 14.50 -27.08
CA VAL A 505 -21.28 15.61 -27.04
C VAL A 505 -20.79 16.75 -26.16
N MET A 506 -20.35 16.46 -24.91
CA MET A 506 -19.86 17.48 -23.99
C MET A 506 -18.65 18.24 -24.57
N LEU A 507 -17.70 17.53 -25.18
CA LEU A 507 -16.55 18.13 -25.84
C LEU A 507 -16.99 19.00 -27.05
N SER A 508 -17.97 18.55 -27.86
CA SER A 508 -18.47 19.31 -29.00
C SER A 508 -19.23 20.59 -28.62
N GLU A 509 -19.84 20.60 -27.43
CA GLU A 509 -20.48 21.78 -26.82
C GLU A 509 -19.45 22.71 -26.11
N GLY A 510 -18.16 22.40 -26.19
CA GLY A 510 -17.09 23.27 -25.71
C GLY A 510 -16.77 23.09 -24.22
N LEU A 511 -17.24 22.02 -23.59
CA LEU A 511 -16.83 21.70 -22.20
C LEU A 511 -15.52 20.95 -22.20
N SER A 512 -14.72 21.13 -21.15
CA SER A 512 -13.49 20.36 -20.88
C SER A 512 -13.77 19.27 -19.86
N GLU A 513 -13.30 18.06 -20.13
CA GLU A 513 -13.40 16.96 -19.19
C GLU A 513 -12.44 17.18 -18.01
N VAL A 514 -12.92 16.90 -16.79
CA VAL A 514 -12.12 16.94 -15.56
C VAL A 514 -12.27 15.63 -14.81
N CYS A 515 -11.28 15.32 -13.97
CA CYS A 515 -11.32 14.16 -13.09
C CYS A 515 -11.06 14.64 -11.65
N THR A 516 -12.02 14.41 -10.78
CA THR A 516 -11.97 14.85 -9.39
C THR A 516 -11.93 13.66 -8.43
N TYR A 517 -11.54 13.90 -7.16
CA TYR A 517 -11.62 12.88 -6.14
C TYR A 517 -13.06 12.60 -5.72
N THR A 518 -13.39 11.33 -5.55
CA THR A 518 -14.68 10.89 -5.00
C THR A 518 -14.74 11.03 -3.48
N PHE A 519 -13.57 11.18 -2.82
CA PHE A 519 -13.47 11.41 -1.38
C PHE A 519 -13.55 12.90 -1.09
N ILE A 520 -14.41 13.27 -0.13
CA ILE A 520 -14.65 14.66 0.24
C ILE A 520 -14.66 14.84 1.76
N SER A 521 -14.60 16.10 2.21
CA SER A 521 -14.87 16.45 3.60
C SER A 521 -16.38 16.51 3.88
N PRO A 522 -16.87 16.10 5.04
CA PRO A 522 -18.24 16.37 5.49
C PRO A 522 -18.62 17.86 5.42
N LYS A 523 -17.64 18.76 5.59
CA LYS A 523 -17.81 20.23 5.50
C LYS A 523 -18.23 20.71 4.11
N GLN A 524 -18.00 19.93 3.08
CA GLN A 524 -18.46 20.26 1.72
C GLN A 524 -19.99 20.35 1.65
N TYR A 525 -20.70 19.53 2.42
CA TYR A 525 -22.17 19.61 2.50
C TYR A 525 -22.66 20.88 3.20
N ASP A 526 -21.89 21.42 4.16
CA ASP A 526 -22.18 22.70 4.79
C ASP A 526 -21.99 23.84 3.78
N LYS A 527 -20.94 23.80 2.97
CA LYS A 527 -20.72 24.76 1.87
C LYS A 527 -21.86 24.72 0.84
N LEU A 528 -22.41 23.54 0.56
CA LEU A 528 -23.59 23.36 -0.29
C LEU A 528 -24.89 23.80 0.38
N ARG A 529 -24.88 24.18 1.65
CA ARG A 529 -26.05 24.57 2.44
C ARG A 529 -27.08 23.44 2.62
N LEU A 530 -26.66 22.19 2.52
CA LEU A 530 -27.56 21.07 2.74
C LEU A 530 -28.05 21.09 4.20
N PRO A 531 -29.37 20.93 4.46
CA PRO A 531 -29.91 20.75 5.81
C PRO A 531 -29.19 19.63 6.58
N ALA A 532 -29.13 19.72 7.90
CA ALA A 532 -28.44 18.73 8.73
C ALA A 532 -29.06 17.33 8.63
N ASP A 533 -30.35 17.27 8.38
CA ASP A 533 -31.18 16.06 8.21
C ASP A 533 -31.31 15.61 6.74
N SER A 534 -30.63 16.27 5.81
CA SER A 534 -30.71 15.92 4.39
C SER A 534 -30.18 14.50 4.13
N PRO A 535 -30.92 13.65 3.40
CA PRO A 535 -30.45 12.32 2.98
C PRO A 535 -29.16 12.36 2.15
N ARG A 536 -28.87 13.49 1.51
CA ARG A 536 -27.62 13.69 0.75
C ARG A 536 -26.36 13.74 1.66
N ARG A 537 -26.52 13.87 2.99
CA ARG A 537 -25.42 13.84 3.95
C ARG A 537 -25.09 12.44 4.44
N ASP A 538 -25.93 11.46 4.16
CA ASP A 538 -25.68 10.07 4.51
C ASP A 538 -24.61 9.49 3.58
N SER A 539 -23.38 9.41 4.07
CA SER A 539 -22.20 9.04 3.30
C SER A 539 -21.46 7.88 3.93
N VAL A 540 -20.87 7.05 3.08
CA VAL A 540 -19.91 6.02 3.52
C VAL A 540 -18.69 6.69 4.12
N LYS A 541 -18.34 6.31 5.36
CA LYS A 541 -17.16 6.81 6.07
C LYS A 541 -15.96 5.93 5.77
N ILE A 542 -14.82 6.55 5.48
CA ILE A 542 -13.55 5.84 5.30
C ILE A 542 -12.97 5.53 6.68
N MET A 543 -12.58 4.28 6.90
CA MET A 543 -12.10 3.79 8.20
C MET A 543 -10.77 4.44 8.61
N ASN A 544 -9.87 4.64 7.64
CA ASN A 544 -8.51 5.19 7.84
C ASN A 544 -8.21 6.27 6.80
N PRO A 545 -8.92 7.43 6.82
CA PRO A 545 -8.71 8.49 5.84
C PRO A 545 -7.33 9.13 6.01
N LEU A 546 -6.80 9.70 4.92
CA LEU A 546 -5.57 10.50 4.96
C LEU A 546 -5.74 11.79 5.77
N GLY A 547 -6.96 12.35 5.80
CA GLY A 547 -7.33 13.52 6.55
C GLY A 547 -8.84 13.73 6.58
N GLU A 548 -9.34 14.73 7.32
CA GLU A 548 -10.76 15.06 7.37
C GLU A 548 -11.32 15.47 6.01
N ASP A 549 -10.51 16.11 5.19
CA ASP A 549 -10.84 16.59 3.85
C ASP A 549 -11.13 15.46 2.84
N THR A 550 -10.77 14.22 3.16
CA THR A 550 -11.01 13.01 2.34
C THR A 550 -11.63 11.88 3.15
N SER A 551 -12.45 12.21 4.15
CA SER A 551 -12.92 11.23 5.16
C SER A 551 -14.22 10.51 4.83
N ILE A 552 -14.96 10.97 3.81
CA ILE A 552 -16.21 10.36 3.35
C ILE A 552 -16.23 10.22 1.83
N MET A 553 -17.02 9.25 1.34
CA MET A 553 -17.32 9.12 -0.08
C MET A 553 -18.50 10.00 -0.44
N GLY A 554 -18.37 10.81 -1.50
CA GLY A 554 -19.39 11.78 -1.90
C GLY A 554 -20.67 11.14 -2.41
N THR A 555 -21.83 11.64 -1.96
CA THR A 555 -23.15 11.27 -2.48
C THR A 555 -23.54 12.04 -3.74
N THR A 556 -22.77 13.06 -4.09
CA THR A 556 -22.82 13.87 -5.31
C THR A 556 -21.43 14.42 -5.61
N ALA A 557 -21.09 14.64 -6.87
CA ALA A 557 -19.84 15.26 -7.28
C ALA A 557 -19.94 16.80 -7.48
N VAL A 558 -21.10 17.39 -7.22
CA VAL A 558 -21.30 18.86 -7.32
C VAL A 558 -20.29 19.66 -6.49
N PRO A 559 -19.95 19.30 -5.23
CA PRO A 559 -18.94 20.06 -4.48
C PRO A 559 -17.56 19.99 -5.13
N SER A 560 -17.16 18.83 -5.65
CA SER A 560 -15.87 18.67 -6.35
C SER A 560 -15.81 19.52 -7.62
N MET A 561 -16.90 19.58 -8.40
CA MET A 561 -17.02 20.47 -9.55
C MET A 561 -16.93 21.95 -9.14
N LEU A 562 -17.61 22.35 -8.06
CA LEU A 562 -17.52 23.73 -7.55
C LEU A 562 -16.10 24.09 -7.07
N ASP A 563 -15.37 23.15 -6.46
CA ASP A 563 -13.96 23.35 -6.09
C ASP A 563 -13.07 23.55 -7.33
N VAL A 564 -13.33 22.82 -8.45
CA VAL A 564 -12.62 23.02 -9.72
C VAL A 564 -12.93 24.40 -10.31
N LEU A 565 -14.20 24.79 -10.35
CA LEU A 565 -14.61 26.12 -10.82
C LEU A 565 -13.98 27.22 -9.95
N SER A 566 -14.01 27.06 -8.63
CA SER A 566 -13.37 27.98 -7.67
C SER A 566 -11.88 28.13 -7.92
N ARG A 567 -11.17 27.03 -8.14
CA ARG A 567 -9.73 27.05 -8.44
C ARG A 567 -9.44 27.83 -9.72
N ASN A 568 -10.22 27.59 -10.78
CA ASN A 568 -10.08 28.29 -12.05
C ASN A 568 -10.40 29.78 -11.90
N TYR A 569 -11.48 30.13 -11.21
CA TYR A 569 -11.85 31.52 -10.93
C TYR A 569 -10.77 32.27 -10.16
N ASN A 570 -10.25 31.69 -9.09
CA ASN A 570 -9.22 32.29 -8.26
C ASN A 570 -7.85 32.38 -8.98
N ASN A 571 -7.59 31.51 -9.97
CA ASN A 571 -6.47 31.63 -10.90
C ASN A 571 -6.72 32.65 -12.01
N ARG A 572 -7.80 33.44 -11.92
CA ARG A 572 -8.15 34.53 -12.86
C ARG A 572 -8.46 34.05 -14.29
N ASN A 573 -8.87 32.80 -14.47
CA ASN A 573 -9.44 32.37 -15.73
C ASN A 573 -10.76 33.09 -15.94
N PRO A 574 -10.98 33.79 -17.08
CA PRO A 574 -12.18 34.61 -17.27
C PRO A 574 -13.46 33.78 -17.41
N LYS A 575 -13.33 32.54 -17.83
CA LYS A 575 -14.44 31.58 -18.01
C LYS A 575 -13.97 30.16 -17.81
N ALA A 576 -14.88 29.28 -17.46
CA ALA A 576 -14.70 27.83 -17.47
C ALA A 576 -16.02 27.15 -17.83
N ALA A 577 -15.94 26.08 -18.62
CA ALA A 577 -17.01 25.16 -18.93
C ALA A 577 -16.44 23.74 -18.82
N MET A 578 -16.91 22.97 -17.86
CA MET A 578 -16.30 21.70 -17.48
C MET A 578 -17.35 20.63 -17.20
N PHE A 579 -17.00 19.38 -17.40
CA PHE A 579 -17.84 18.23 -17.07
C PHE A 579 -17.01 17.06 -16.53
N GLU A 580 -17.68 16.16 -15.85
CA GLU A 580 -17.14 14.89 -15.37
C GLU A 580 -18.23 13.82 -15.40
N ILE A 581 -17.91 12.61 -15.83
CA ILE A 581 -18.73 11.43 -15.57
C ILE A 581 -18.28 10.85 -14.25
N ALA A 582 -18.89 11.30 -13.16
CA ALA A 582 -18.51 11.00 -11.80
C ALA A 582 -19.32 9.84 -11.21
N VAL A 583 -18.70 9.08 -10.32
CA VAL A 583 -19.37 8.07 -9.49
C VAL A 583 -19.72 8.71 -8.14
N SER A 584 -20.96 8.57 -7.69
CA SER A 584 -21.39 8.91 -6.34
C SER A 584 -21.70 7.64 -5.54
N PHE A 585 -21.69 7.73 -4.20
CA PHE A 585 -21.82 6.58 -3.31
C PHE A 585 -23.00 6.76 -2.37
N LYS A 586 -24.01 5.87 -2.51
CA LYS A 586 -25.23 5.92 -1.69
C LYS A 586 -25.27 4.70 -0.78
N PRO A 587 -25.20 4.86 0.56
CA PRO A 587 -25.30 3.74 1.50
C PRO A 587 -26.59 2.94 1.33
N ARG A 588 -26.52 1.62 1.45
CA ARG A 588 -27.67 0.69 1.49
C ARG A 588 -27.94 0.11 2.88
N GLY A 589 -27.06 0.39 3.84
CA GLY A 589 -27.06 -0.16 5.19
C GLY A 589 -25.65 -0.28 5.72
N THR A 590 -25.46 -0.98 6.83
CA THR A 590 -24.15 -1.12 7.48
C THR A 590 -23.33 -2.30 6.98
N GLU A 591 -23.96 -3.28 6.33
CA GLU A 591 -23.31 -4.53 5.88
C GLU A 591 -23.29 -4.73 4.36
N GLU A 592 -24.03 -3.88 3.60
CA GLU A 592 -24.08 -3.95 2.15
C GLU A 592 -23.14 -2.93 1.51
N LEU A 593 -22.59 -3.27 0.34
CA LEU A 593 -21.86 -2.31 -0.47
C LEU A 593 -22.78 -1.19 -0.93
N PRO A 594 -22.31 0.06 -1.01
CA PRO A 594 -23.11 1.19 -1.47
C PRO A 594 -23.55 1.03 -2.92
N GLU A 595 -24.62 1.74 -3.31
CA GLU A 595 -24.88 1.99 -4.70
C GLU A 595 -23.86 2.97 -5.27
N GLU A 596 -23.42 2.72 -6.51
CA GLU A 596 -22.42 3.51 -7.22
C GLU A 596 -22.98 4.09 -8.53
N PRO A 597 -24.02 4.95 -8.47
CA PRO A 597 -24.58 5.55 -9.68
C PRO A 597 -23.57 6.50 -10.34
N LYS A 598 -23.47 6.41 -11.68
CA LYS A 598 -22.75 7.39 -12.48
C LYS A 598 -23.64 8.58 -12.80
N ASN A 599 -23.08 9.77 -12.66
CA ASN A 599 -23.75 11.02 -13.04
C ASN A 599 -22.81 11.89 -13.88
N ILE A 600 -23.36 12.58 -14.88
CA ILE A 600 -22.65 13.66 -15.56
C ILE A 600 -22.81 14.91 -14.71
N VAL A 601 -21.71 15.45 -14.20
CA VAL A 601 -21.71 16.71 -13.47
C VAL A 601 -21.08 17.78 -14.36
N MET A 602 -21.79 18.88 -14.56
CA MET A 602 -21.33 20.01 -15.36
C MET A 602 -21.19 21.25 -14.49
N GLY A 603 -20.24 22.12 -14.85
CA GLY A 603 -20.05 23.39 -14.18
C GLY A 603 -19.57 24.48 -15.15
N LEU A 604 -20.20 25.66 -15.11
CA LEU A 604 -19.87 26.78 -15.99
C LEU A 604 -19.82 28.09 -15.22
N TYR A 605 -18.88 28.98 -15.58
CA TYR A 605 -18.91 30.41 -15.25
C TYR A 605 -18.23 31.22 -16.37
N GLY A 606 -18.68 32.47 -16.57
CA GLY A 606 -18.17 33.41 -17.56
C GLY A 606 -19.29 34.37 -17.98
N GLU A 607 -18.93 35.53 -18.54
CA GLU A 607 -19.92 36.55 -18.98
C GLU A 607 -20.83 36.03 -20.13
N GLU A 608 -20.29 35.10 -20.92
CA GLU A 608 -21.00 34.50 -22.09
C GLU A 608 -21.93 33.35 -21.72
N TYR A 609 -21.85 32.85 -20.47
CA TYR A 609 -22.63 31.70 -20.01
C TYR A 609 -23.76 32.12 -19.11
N ASP A 610 -24.92 31.53 -19.35
CA ASP A 610 -26.11 31.72 -18.54
C ASP A 610 -26.84 30.38 -18.28
N TYR A 611 -27.99 30.45 -17.64
CA TYR A 611 -28.86 29.30 -17.40
C TYR A 611 -29.25 28.58 -18.72
N PHE A 612 -29.51 29.35 -19.78
CA PHE A 612 -29.96 28.78 -21.07
C PHE A 612 -28.81 28.09 -21.80
N THR A 613 -27.57 28.54 -21.62
CA THR A 613 -26.38 27.87 -22.14
C THR A 613 -26.27 26.47 -21.54
N LEU A 614 -26.34 26.33 -20.22
CA LEU A 614 -26.29 25.03 -19.54
C LEU A 614 -27.47 24.13 -19.96
N LYS A 615 -28.67 24.72 -20.04
CA LYS A 615 -29.87 23.99 -20.50
C LYS A 615 -29.71 23.50 -21.95
N GLY A 616 -29.14 24.31 -22.82
CA GLY A 616 -28.91 23.96 -24.23
C GLY A 616 -27.96 22.76 -24.38
N VAL A 617 -26.89 22.71 -23.62
CA VAL A 617 -25.98 21.54 -23.57
C VAL A 617 -26.72 20.25 -23.23
N ILE A 618 -27.62 20.30 -22.24
CA ILE A 618 -28.40 19.13 -21.84
C ILE A 618 -29.42 18.77 -22.92
N GLU A 619 -30.10 19.76 -23.54
CA GLU A 619 -31.04 19.53 -24.64
C GLU A 619 -30.33 18.91 -25.86
N GLU A 620 -29.11 19.34 -26.19
CA GLU A 620 -28.34 18.70 -27.26
C GLU A 620 -27.97 17.25 -26.88
N LEU A 621 -27.60 16.99 -25.63
CA LEU A 621 -27.37 15.62 -25.15
C LEU A 621 -28.61 14.75 -25.33
N LEU A 622 -29.79 15.25 -24.94
CA LEU A 622 -31.06 14.55 -25.14
C LEU A 622 -31.35 14.29 -26.65
N CYS A 623 -31.10 15.30 -27.47
CA CYS A 623 -31.24 15.16 -28.93
C CYS A 623 -30.33 14.09 -29.53
N LYS A 624 -29.05 14.06 -29.11
CA LYS A 624 -28.06 13.08 -29.59
C LYS A 624 -28.36 11.66 -29.09
N THR A 625 -28.92 11.54 -27.90
CA THR A 625 -29.31 10.24 -27.33
C THR A 625 -30.70 9.78 -27.77
N GLY A 626 -31.43 10.61 -28.58
CA GLY A 626 -32.75 10.27 -29.14
C GLY A 626 -33.92 10.45 -28.17
N ILE A 627 -33.71 11.12 -27.05
CA ILE A 627 -34.76 11.41 -26.06
C ILE A 627 -35.46 12.68 -26.44
N THR A 628 -36.73 12.56 -26.87
CA THR A 628 -37.55 13.66 -27.36
C THR A 628 -38.77 13.96 -26.47
N ASP A 629 -39.15 13.03 -25.61
CA ASP A 629 -40.26 13.17 -24.66
C ASP A 629 -39.72 13.35 -23.24
N TYR A 630 -39.73 14.59 -22.78
CA TYR A 630 -39.27 14.97 -21.45
C TYR A 630 -40.04 16.18 -20.94
N ASP A 631 -40.10 16.30 -19.61
CA ASP A 631 -40.71 17.45 -18.97
C ASP A 631 -39.64 18.29 -18.25
N ILE A 632 -39.88 19.62 -18.24
CA ILE A 632 -39.04 20.57 -17.51
C ILE A 632 -39.88 21.24 -16.44
N GLU A 633 -39.49 21.05 -15.19
CA GLU A 633 -40.17 21.61 -14.01
C GLU A 633 -39.30 22.62 -13.30
N ARG A 634 -39.94 23.72 -12.85
CA ARG A 634 -39.22 24.68 -12.01
C ARG A 634 -38.93 24.11 -10.64
N VAL A 635 -37.71 24.34 -10.15
CA VAL A 635 -37.26 23.97 -8.80
C VAL A 635 -37.05 25.24 -7.98
N THR A 636 -37.62 25.31 -6.78
CA THR A 636 -37.55 26.49 -5.90
C THR A 636 -36.99 26.18 -4.50
N ASP A 637 -36.83 24.91 -4.18
CA ASP A 637 -36.54 24.38 -2.84
C ASP A 637 -35.20 23.67 -2.73
N ASP A 638 -34.41 23.57 -3.83
CA ASP A 638 -33.05 23.00 -3.72
C ASP A 638 -32.10 24.00 -3.04
N PRO A 639 -31.41 23.62 -1.97
CA PRO A 639 -30.56 24.54 -1.22
C PRO A 639 -29.31 24.98 -1.97
N ILE A 640 -28.86 24.20 -2.98
CA ILE A 640 -27.66 24.47 -3.76
C ILE A 640 -27.93 25.54 -4.83
N LEU A 641 -29.14 25.52 -5.39
CA LEU A 641 -29.51 26.27 -6.58
C LEU A 641 -30.31 27.54 -6.27
N HIS A 642 -30.26 28.49 -7.18
CA HIS A 642 -31.01 29.74 -7.09
C HIS A 642 -32.52 29.49 -7.33
N PRO A 643 -33.43 29.82 -6.43
CA PRO A 643 -34.86 29.47 -6.53
C PRO A 643 -35.59 30.06 -7.74
N GLY A 644 -35.02 31.07 -8.38
CA GLY A 644 -35.58 31.68 -9.57
C GLY A 644 -34.98 31.15 -10.89
N ARG A 645 -33.90 30.35 -10.83
CA ARG A 645 -33.14 29.92 -12.02
C ARG A 645 -32.67 28.49 -11.86
N ALA A 646 -33.59 27.60 -11.51
CA ALA A 646 -33.33 26.17 -11.40
C ALA A 646 -34.50 25.36 -11.98
N ALA A 647 -34.16 24.22 -12.56
CA ALA A 647 -35.12 23.29 -13.10
C ALA A 647 -34.71 21.83 -12.87
N ARG A 648 -35.71 20.97 -12.97
CA ARG A 648 -35.58 19.50 -13.03
C ARG A 648 -36.09 19.04 -14.39
N ILE A 649 -35.34 18.16 -15.02
CA ILE A 649 -35.76 17.46 -16.24
C ILE A 649 -36.15 16.05 -15.83
N THR A 650 -37.36 15.63 -16.27
CA THR A 650 -37.86 14.27 -16.00
C THR A 650 -38.17 13.56 -17.33
N VAL A 651 -37.86 12.25 -17.35
CA VAL A 651 -38.17 11.35 -18.48
C VAL A 651 -38.86 10.13 -17.92
N GLY A 652 -40.04 9.80 -18.44
CA GLY A 652 -40.84 8.68 -17.96
C GLY A 652 -41.18 8.75 -16.48
N GLY A 653 -41.28 9.95 -15.88
CA GLY A 653 -41.55 10.16 -14.47
C GLY A 653 -40.34 10.05 -13.55
N LYS A 654 -39.14 9.71 -14.09
CA LYS A 654 -37.88 9.67 -13.35
C LYS A 654 -37.09 10.98 -13.53
N THR A 655 -36.44 11.45 -12.48
CA THR A 655 -35.54 12.61 -12.59
C THR A 655 -34.29 12.23 -13.37
N LEU A 656 -34.12 12.86 -14.54
CA LEU A 656 -32.93 12.73 -15.37
C LEU A 656 -31.88 13.75 -14.98
N ALA A 657 -32.27 15.03 -14.84
CA ALA A 657 -31.32 16.09 -14.56
C ALA A 657 -31.86 17.09 -13.53
N LEU A 658 -30.96 17.63 -12.72
CA LEU A 658 -31.14 18.82 -11.90
C LEU A 658 -30.10 19.86 -12.34
N LEU A 659 -30.57 21.07 -12.74
CA LEU A 659 -29.72 22.12 -13.27
C LEU A 659 -30.11 23.49 -12.76
N GLY A 660 -29.18 24.43 -12.74
CA GLY A 660 -29.48 25.81 -12.37
C GLY A 660 -28.27 26.68 -12.10
N GLU A 661 -28.57 27.98 -11.88
CA GLU A 661 -27.60 28.91 -11.30
C GLU A 661 -27.36 28.49 -9.85
N VAL A 662 -26.07 28.43 -9.45
CA VAL A 662 -25.70 28.15 -8.07
C VAL A 662 -26.18 29.30 -7.18
N HIS A 663 -26.73 28.98 -6.00
CA HIS A 663 -27.18 29.99 -5.07
C HIS A 663 -26.01 30.91 -4.67
N PRO A 664 -26.18 32.25 -4.60
CA PRO A 664 -25.08 33.19 -4.35
C PRO A 664 -24.31 32.92 -3.04
N GLU A 665 -24.98 32.45 -1.99
CA GLU A 665 -24.30 32.03 -0.74
C GLU A 665 -23.48 30.74 -0.92
N THR A 666 -23.98 29.78 -1.69
CA THR A 666 -23.21 28.59 -2.03
C THR A 666 -21.98 28.97 -2.84
N ALA A 667 -22.11 29.79 -3.88
CA ALA A 667 -20.99 30.28 -4.67
C ALA A 667 -19.95 31.00 -3.78
N LYS A 668 -20.40 31.84 -2.85
CA LYS A 668 -19.54 32.51 -1.86
C LYS A 668 -18.81 31.52 -0.95
N ASN A 669 -19.48 30.46 -0.47
CA ASN A 669 -18.89 29.43 0.37
C ASN A 669 -17.76 28.67 -0.37
N PHE A 670 -17.82 28.59 -1.69
CA PHE A 670 -16.79 28.05 -2.56
C PHE A 670 -15.81 29.12 -3.09
N SER A 671 -15.87 30.36 -2.59
CA SER A 671 -15.02 31.48 -3.03
C SER A 671 -15.14 31.81 -4.51
N ILE A 672 -16.32 31.64 -5.08
CA ILE A 672 -16.65 32.03 -6.46
C ILE A 672 -17.41 33.36 -6.41
N GLY A 673 -16.78 34.43 -6.90
CA GLY A 673 -17.32 35.80 -6.85
C GLY A 673 -18.18 36.20 -8.08
N THR A 674 -18.50 35.25 -8.95
CA THR A 674 -19.32 35.47 -10.15
C THR A 674 -20.49 34.47 -10.21
N ARG A 675 -21.45 34.71 -11.12
CA ARG A 675 -22.47 33.72 -11.37
C ARG A 675 -21.87 32.44 -11.92
N CYS A 676 -22.30 31.32 -11.42
CA CYS A 676 -21.91 30.01 -11.92
C CYS A 676 -23.11 29.08 -11.98
N TYR A 677 -23.06 28.12 -12.85
CA TYR A 677 -24.14 27.22 -13.19
C TYR A 677 -23.67 25.79 -13.06
N VAL A 678 -24.49 24.92 -12.52
CA VAL A 678 -24.18 23.50 -12.37
C VAL A 678 -25.37 22.64 -12.81
N ALA A 679 -25.04 21.45 -13.29
CA ALA A 679 -26.04 20.40 -13.56
C ALA A 679 -25.50 19.05 -13.12
N GLU A 680 -26.38 18.19 -12.64
CA GLU A 680 -26.16 16.77 -12.38
C GLU A 680 -27.19 15.96 -13.19
N VAL A 681 -26.72 15.08 -14.08
CA VAL A 681 -27.53 14.26 -14.98
C VAL A 681 -27.29 12.79 -14.71
N SER A 682 -28.35 12.02 -14.46
CA SER A 682 -28.27 10.59 -14.19
C SER A 682 -27.93 9.80 -15.44
N MET A 683 -26.79 9.11 -15.45
CA MET A 683 -26.38 8.20 -16.53
C MET A 683 -27.30 6.98 -16.64
N ASP A 684 -27.86 6.51 -15.52
CA ASP A 684 -28.75 5.34 -15.51
C ASP A 684 -30.07 5.67 -16.17
N VAL A 685 -30.70 6.83 -15.82
CA VAL A 685 -31.95 7.28 -16.46
C VAL A 685 -31.70 7.61 -17.93
N LEU A 686 -30.54 8.20 -18.25
CA LEU A 686 -30.14 8.46 -19.63
C LEU A 686 -30.04 7.14 -20.42
N PHE A 687 -29.36 6.12 -19.87
CA PHE A 687 -29.20 4.82 -20.53
C PHE A 687 -30.51 4.06 -20.73
N GLU A 688 -31.39 4.09 -19.75
CA GLU A 688 -32.69 3.44 -19.81
C GLU A 688 -33.59 4.02 -20.94
N ASN A 689 -33.38 5.28 -21.28
CA ASN A 689 -34.23 6.00 -22.24
C ASN A 689 -33.53 6.36 -23.56
N ALA A 690 -32.19 6.18 -23.63
CA ALA A 690 -31.43 6.36 -24.85
C ALA A 690 -31.64 5.19 -25.82
N GLY A 691 -31.51 5.43 -27.11
CA GLY A 691 -31.40 4.35 -28.09
C GLY A 691 -32.49 4.28 -29.14
N ALA A 692 -33.29 5.31 -29.30
CA ALA A 692 -34.11 5.40 -30.51
C ALA A 692 -33.20 5.62 -31.74
N GLU A 693 -32.96 4.56 -32.52
CA GLU A 693 -32.29 4.71 -33.82
C GLU A 693 -32.96 5.80 -34.64
N LYS A 694 -32.17 6.70 -35.21
CA LYS A 694 -32.71 7.71 -36.13
C LYS A 694 -33.25 7.02 -37.34
N VAL A 695 -34.58 6.94 -37.41
CA VAL A 695 -35.29 6.37 -38.55
C VAL A 695 -35.45 7.42 -39.62
N TYR A 696 -35.12 7.07 -40.88
CA TYR A 696 -35.33 7.95 -42.00
C TYR A 696 -36.83 8.30 -42.16
N THR A 697 -37.11 9.59 -42.12
CA THR A 697 -38.46 10.13 -42.46
C THR A 697 -38.42 10.77 -43.83
N PRO A 698 -39.24 10.32 -44.78
CA PRO A 698 -39.29 10.91 -46.12
C PRO A 698 -39.60 12.41 -46.09
N LEU A 699 -38.99 13.15 -47.00
CA LEU A 699 -39.26 14.56 -47.12
C LEU A 699 -40.77 14.79 -47.37
N PRO A 700 -41.36 15.83 -46.76
CA PRO A 700 -42.77 16.13 -46.91
C PRO A 700 -43.12 16.41 -48.36
N LYS A 701 -44.19 15.82 -48.84
CA LYS A 701 -44.72 16.03 -50.24
C LYS A 701 -45.44 17.37 -50.44
N PHE A 702 -45.97 17.92 -49.34
CA PHE A 702 -46.77 19.13 -49.39
C PHE A 702 -46.09 20.30 -48.67
N PRO A 703 -46.26 21.55 -49.13
CA PRO A 703 -45.66 22.72 -48.51
C PRO A 703 -46.28 22.99 -47.15
N ALA A 704 -45.48 23.59 -46.24
CA ALA A 704 -45.96 24.07 -44.95
C ALA A 704 -46.48 25.49 -45.03
N VAL A 705 -47.38 25.84 -44.13
CA VAL A 705 -47.85 27.20 -43.88
C VAL A 705 -47.36 27.63 -42.51
N THR A 706 -46.74 28.81 -42.41
CA THR A 706 -46.28 29.36 -41.14
C THR A 706 -47.20 30.43 -40.63
N ARG A 707 -47.54 30.45 -39.33
CA ARG A 707 -48.35 31.46 -38.68
C ARG A 707 -47.71 31.81 -37.32
N ASP A 708 -47.67 33.09 -37.01
CA ASP A 708 -47.15 33.60 -35.74
C ASP A 708 -48.31 33.97 -34.83
N LEU A 709 -48.09 33.67 -33.52
CA LEU A 709 -49.04 34.02 -32.46
C LEU A 709 -48.28 34.65 -31.30
N ALA A 710 -48.72 35.78 -30.81
CA ALA A 710 -48.19 36.39 -29.58
C ALA A 710 -49.32 36.48 -28.55
N PHE A 711 -49.00 36.06 -27.33
CA PHE A 711 -49.92 36.01 -26.19
C PHE A 711 -49.37 36.80 -25.01
N VAL A 712 -50.25 37.40 -24.25
CA VAL A 712 -49.93 37.99 -22.95
C VAL A 712 -50.50 37.09 -21.87
N CYS A 713 -49.64 36.65 -20.96
CA CYS A 713 -50.01 35.81 -19.82
C CYS A 713 -49.32 36.25 -18.54
N ASP A 714 -49.76 35.71 -17.40
CA ASP A 714 -49.09 35.90 -16.12
C ASP A 714 -47.63 35.36 -16.16
N LYS A 715 -46.71 36.03 -15.52
CA LYS A 715 -45.28 35.60 -15.47
C LYS A 715 -45.08 34.20 -14.86
N SER A 716 -46.02 33.78 -14.01
CA SER A 716 -45.97 32.46 -13.34
C SER A 716 -46.30 31.31 -14.31
N VAL A 717 -46.97 31.57 -15.46
CA VAL A 717 -47.33 30.54 -16.44
C VAL A 717 -46.09 30.09 -17.20
N PRO A 718 -45.68 28.79 -17.09
CA PRO A 718 -44.53 28.28 -17.82
C PRO A 718 -44.78 28.31 -19.33
N VAL A 719 -43.77 28.68 -20.12
CA VAL A 719 -43.85 28.68 -21.60
C VAL A 719 -44.19 27.29 -22.13
N VAL A 720 -43.57 26.24 -21.58
CA VAL A 720 -43.82 24.84 -21.97
C VAL A 720 -45.29 24.43 -21.79
N SER A 721 -46.01 25.01 -20.82
CA SER A 721 -47.46 24.75 -20.66
C SER A 721 -48.26 25.30 -21.81
N LEU A 722 -47.86 26.48 -22.30
CA LEU A 722 -48.47 27.08 -23.51
C LEU A 722 -48.19 26.24 -24.77
N GLU A 723 -46.94 25.79 -24.92
CA GLU A 723 -46.55 24.91 -26.03
C GLU A 723 -47.34 23.61 -26.06
N LYS A 724 -47.43 22.91 -24.91
CA LYS A 724 -48.16 21.65 -24.78
C LYS A 724 -49.65 21.82 -25.09
N GLU A 725 -50.27 22.89 -24.62
CA GLU A 725 -51.70 23.17 -24.97
C GLU A 725 -51.88 23.46 -26.45
N ILE A 726 -50.99 24.21 -27.08
CA ILE A 726 -51.02 24.44 -28.53
C ILE A 726 -50.85 23.11 -29.27
N GLN A 727 -49.87 22.32 -28.94
CA GLN A 727 -49.60 21.03 -29.57
C GLN A 727 -50.80 20.09 -29.48
N SER A 728 -51.39 19.99 -28.27
CA SER A 728 -52.59 19.18 -28.02
C SER A 728 -53.78 19.64 -28.83
N ALA A 729 -54.01 20.94 -28.89
CA ALA A 729 -55.21 21.53 -29.57
C ALA A 729 -55.12 21.47 -31.11
N VAL A 730 -53.92 21.75 -31.64
CA VAL A 730 -53.68 21.76 -33.10
C VAL A 730 -53.51 20.34 -33.64
N GLY A 731 -52.87 19.49 -32.81
CA GLY A 731 -52.68 18.05 -33.11
C GLY A 731 -51.81 17.79 -34.34
N LYS A 732 -52.20 16.80 -35.17
CA LYS A 732 -51.38 16.28 -36.27
C LYS A 732 -51.03 17.29 -37.35
N THR A 733 -51.72 18.44 -37.39
CA THR A 733 -51.49 19.52 -38.39
C THR A 733 -50.31 20.40 -37.98
N LEU A 734 -49.92 20.40 -36.70
CA LEU A 734 -48.73 21.10 -36.22
C LEU A 734 -47.49 20.24 -36.51
N GLU A 735 -46.62 20.70 -37.41
CA GLU A 735 -45.32 20.08 -37.68
C GLU A 735 -44.28 20.52 -36.67
N ASN A 736 -44.25 21.81 -36.34
CA ASN A 736 -43.32 22.39 -35.40
C ASN A 736 -43.90 23.64 -34.74
N ILE A 737 -43.46 23.90 -33.50
CA ILE A 737 -43.72 25.15 -32.80
C ILE A 737 -42.38 25.70 -32.31
N THR A 738 -42.14 26.97 -32.57
CA THR A 738 -40.87 27.61 -32.19
C THR A 738 -41.20 28.87 -31.39
N LEU A 739 -40.70 28.93 -30.14
CA LEU A 739 -40.66 30.16 -29.38
C LEU A 739 -39.62 31.11 -29.99
N PHE A 740 -39.98 32.31 -30.35
CA PHE A 740 -39.04 33.27 -30.92
C PHE A 740 -38.93 34.60 -30.18
N ASP A 741 -39.89 34.89 -29.28
CA ASP A 741 -39.79 36.07 -28.42
C ASP A 741 -40.48 35.90 -27.06
N VAL A 742 -39.84 36.40 -25.98
CA VAL A 742 -40.44 36.58 -24.66
C VAL A 742 -40.14 38.03 -24.20
N TYR A 743 -41.18 38.85 -24.19
CA TYR A 743 -41.02 40.25 -23.85
C TYR A 743 -41.67 40.60 -22.52
N GLU A 744 -40.87 41.28 -21.67
CA GLU A 744 -41.25 41.81 -20.37
C GLU A 744 -40.82 43.28 -20.30
N GLY A 745 -41.70 44.20 -20.68
CA GLY A 745 -41.32 45.60 -20.67
C GLY A 745 -42.52 46.52 -20.49
N ASN A 746 -42.28 47.82 -20.63
CA ASN A 746 -43.28 48.88 -20.34
C ASN A 746 -44.58 48.82 -21.14
N GLN A 747 -44.63 48.02 -22.21
CA GLN A 747 -45.82 47.83 -23.04
C GLN A 747 -46.70 46.69 -22.53
N ILE A 748 -46.32 45.99 -21.48
CA ILE A 748 -47.03 44.88 -20.89
C ILE A 748 -47.34 45.20 -19.42
N GLU A 749 -48.53 44.83 -19.00
CA GLU A 749 -48.99 45.04 -17.61
C GLU A 749 -48.01 44.40 -16.61
N SER A 750 -47.74 45.10 -15.49
CA SER A 750 -46.85 44.59 -14.41
C SER A 750 -47.34 43.22 -13.93
N GLY A 751 -46.44 42.25 -13.85
CA GLY A 751 -46.74 40.87 -13.46
C GLY A 751 -47.09 39.95 -14.66
N LYS A 752 -47.17 40.49 -15.89
CA LYS A 752 -47.39 39.74 -17.12
C LYS A 752 -46.17 39.73 -18.02
N LYS A 753 -46.16 38.77 -18.98
CA LYS A 753 -45.19 38.64 -20.06
C LYS A 753 -45.90 38.40 -21.38
N SER A 754 -45.29 38.85 -22.48
CA SER A 754 -45.72 38.48 -23.86
C SER A 754 -44.86 37.32 -24.34
N VAL A 755 -45.47 36.28 -24.88
CA VAL A 755 -44.79 35.10 -25.43
C VAL A 755 -45.24 34.95 -26.89
N ALA A 756 -44.27 34.86 -27.80
CA ALA A 756 -44.55 34.75 -29.24
C ALA A 756 -44.03 33.41 -29.82
N PHE A 757 -44.93 32.72 -30.52
CA PHE A 757 -44.64 31.43 -31.16
C PHE A 757 -44.82 31.52 -32.66
N SER A 758 -43.94 30.82 -33.37
CA SER A 758 -44.10 30.53 -34.80
C SER A 758 -44.55 29.06 -34.95
N LEU A 759 -45.75 28.88 -35.52
CA LEU A 759 -46.36 27.59 -35.75
C LEU A 759 -46.15 27.17 -37.20
N LYS A 760 -45.47 26.08 -37.45
CA LYS A 760 -45.35 25.47 -38.81
C LYS A 760 -46.40 24.39 -38.97
N LEU A 761 -47.37 24.65 -39.82
CA LEU A 761 -48.50 23.78 -40.08
C LEU A 761 -48.33 23.02 -41.39
N ARG A 762 -48.59 21.71 -41.37
CA ARG A 762 -48.52 20.88 -42.57
C ARG A 762 -49.44 19.67 -42.45
N SER A 763 -50.02 19.28 -43.59
CA SER A 763 -50.71 17.99 -43.68
C SER A 763 -49.87 16.98 -44.47
N LYS A 764 -49.98 15.72 -44.09
CA LYS A 764 -49.34 14.60 -44.80
C LYS A 764 -50.07 14.23 -46.07
N ASP A 765 -51.35 14.63 -46.21
CA ASP A 765 -52.27 14.13 -47.22
C ASP A 765 -52.66 15.19 -48.32
N LYS A 766 -52.51 16.47 -47.93
CA LYS A 766 -52.93 17.58 -48.87
C LYS A 766 -52.15 18.87 -48.59
N THR A 767 -52.14 19.79 -49.54
CA THR A 767 -51.77 21.18 -49.34
C THR A 767 -52.79 21.84 -48.42
N LEU A 768 -52.39 22.49 -47.35
CA LEU A 768 -53.28 23.24 -46.45
C LEU A 768 -53.77 24.49 -47.15
N THR A 769 -55.07 24.77 -47.01
CA THR A 769 -55.67 26.05 -47.38
C THR A 769 -55.51 27.07 -46.22
N ASP A 770 -55.77 28.38 -46.55
CA ASP A 770 -55.83 29.42 -45.54
C ASP A 770 -56.90 29.12 -44.48
N ASP A 771 -58.04 28.57 -44.85
CA ASP A 771 -59.11 28.17 -43.95
C ASP A 771 -58.68 27.03 -43.01
N ASP A 772 -57.89 26.05 -43.52
CA ASP A 772 -57.33 24.98 -42.71
C ASP A 772 -56.34 25.55 -41.63
N ALA A 773 -55.51 26.53 -42.08
CA ALA A 773 -54.52 27.18 -41.17
C ALA A 773 -55.23 28.05 -40.11
N ASP A 774 -56.25 28.85 -40.54
CA ASP A 774 -57.03 29.69 -39.62
C ASP A 774 -57.83 28.87 -38.63
N SER A 775 -58.29 27.68 -39.01
CA SER A 775 -58.97 26.75 -38.12
C SER A 775 -57.96 26.23 -37.02
N ALA A 776 -56.73 25.90 -37.41
CA ALA A 776 -55.69 25.49 -36.50
C ALA A 776 -55.33 26.63 -35.52
N MET A 777 -55.20 27.86 -36.03
CA MET A 777 -54.93 29.05 -35.22
C MET A 777 -56.03 29.34 -34.20
N LYS A 778 -57.31 29.24 -34.59
CA LYS A 778 -58.48 29.41 -33.69
C LYS A 778 -58.44 28.35 -32.57
N LYS A 779 -58.04 27.11 -32.87
CA LYS A 779 -57.90 26.06 -31.86
C LYS A 779 -56.77 26.39 -30.88
N ALA A 780 -55.61 26.82 -31.37
CA ALA A 780 -54.48 27.23 -30.56
C ALA A 780 -54.82 28.37 -29.58
N ILE A 781 -55.44 29.43 -30.12
CA ILE A 781 -55.87 30.58 -29.33
C ILE A 781 -56.86 30.15 -28.22
N LYS A 782 -57.88 29.39 -28.55
CA LYS A 782 -58.86 28.92 -27.58
C LYS A 782 -58.28 28.02 -26.50
N ALA A 783 -57.21 27.23 -26.82
CA ALA A 783 -56.57 26.40 -25.88
C ALA A 783 -55.75 27.22 -24.84
N ILE A 784 -55.08 28.27 -25.33
CA ILE A 784 -54.25 29.11 -24.47
C ILE A 784 -55.11 30.01 -23.58
N GLU A 785 -56.24 30.47 -24.06
CA GLU A 785 -57.19 31.25 -23.26
C GLU A 785 -57.61 30.50 -21.98
N LYS A 786 -57.67 29.17 -21.99
CA LYS A 786 -57.94 28.37 -20.79
C LYS A 786 -56.85 28.49 -19.71
N LEU A 787 -55.65 28.83 -20.10
CA LEU A 787 -54.51 29.07 -19.18
C LEU A 787 -54.45 30.54 -18.72
N GLY A 788 -55.47 31.34 -19.01
CA GLY A 788 -55.54 32.76 -18.64
C GLY A 788 -54.67 33.68 -19.51
N ALA A 789 -54.19 33.20 -20.66
CA ALA A 789 -53.44 34.04 -21.58
C ALA A 789 -54.39 34.65 -22.64
N THR A 790 -54.09 35.85 -23.11
CA THR A 790 -54.85 36.57 -24.09
C THR A 790 -53.99 36.90 -25.30
N LEU A 791 -54.62 36.84 -26.51
CA LEU A 791 -53.91 37.20 -27.74
C LEU A 791 -53.48 38.68 -27.66
N ARG A 792 -52.20 38.91 -28.01
CA ARG A 792 -51.66 40.28 -28.11
C ARG A 792 -52.10 40.87 -29.41
N SER A 793 -52.87 41.96 -29.37
CA SER A 793 -53.35 42.71 -30.53
C SER A 793 -52.24 43.60 -31.14
#